data_ca930daf66a24490b68cada2761ab119
#
_entry.id   ca930daf66a24490b68cada2761ab119
#
_cell.length_a   1.000
_cell.length_b   1.000
_cell.length_c   1.000
_cell.angle_alpha   90.00
_cell.angle_beta   90.00
_cell.angle_gamma   90.00
#
_symmetry.space_group_name_H-M   'P 1'
#
loop_
_entity.id
_entity.type
_entity.pdbx_description
1 polymer ?
#
loop_
_entity_poly.entity_id
_entity_poly.type
_entity_poly.pdbx_seq_one_letter_code
_entity_poly.pdbx_strand_id
1 'polypeptide(L)'
;MKARKQKKPSFGVGWVTTDEDERNLRRYRAEMEPMTVRFVGDKSIAPFGDYDVISVEGREKKSYRVELRSLTKHLNTCSCPDFRKSALGTCKHIERVLLRVKRKTKGLLESPCGEIFMSPDFKNACFQRGDSMADGAAESLSRHFTAEGRLKIVSPLAVEALLTTCERLARKSPGVIRVSLAVSEFAKNLRQKEYLAATVGAFASEMASCDGKWPFLKTALYPYQVEGALHLATKGRAILADEMGLGKTVQAIAAALLLREVAKIKRVLVVVPTSLKGEWAEQIAFFSDIETELLSGGRRERLARYVGTGSFFLVANYEQIMRDGTDAIDRFKPDLIILDEAQRIKNWNTKTARTFKKLRSRFAFVLTGTPLENRIDEFYSIAEFVDPSLFGSLFRFNRAYYRFDEKGKSAGMQNLDDLHEKAATIMLRRRKDMVEDELPGRTDKNYFVPMTKEQSLRYCEFEDKVARLCARAKKRPLTKDEMKLLQRHLACMRMLCDTCFILDDKIRVSPKIDEAMAVFEDIFSSDSSRKIVVFSEWVKMLELLEERLKKEGVGFAVHTGSVRQDRRRDELKRFKTDPDCRVLLSSEAGGVGLNLQNASVVMNLDLPWNPAKLEQRIARAWRKKQSREVLVINLVSEGTIEQRMLGTLKFKQGLADMVLDARGDASDFESENSKNAFLARVSSLMESQQPAVARGDGTTAGTSLSESGRGNDIAENAPEKETSQKMRIDEVLTEETLMRLAELEKLGLVTLGEEAKKRLSLLNQGGETQSFKRQDRNLAMEKRLAVARSAMEKARRSVQMGDLLHGGGFEEEAMRPYCEAALFAVAAILFLDEGKRRVGELVNDVPDDVSPLTNDEYPHIQRERMFSQDVIATLDYALNKGFIPNAEHRMRILMEECANLANGFGLRGMK
;
A
#
# COMPACT_ATOMS: atom_id res chain seq x y z
N MET A 1 -38.71 29.23 4.72
CA MET A 1 -37.76 29.16 5.83
C MET A 1 -36.45 28.56 5.27
N LYS A 2 -35.41 29.37 5.09
CA LYS A 2 -34.08 28.90 4.66
C LYS A 2 -33.48 28.05 5.80
N ALA A 3 -33.23 26.74 5.53
CA ALA A 3 -32.60 25.85 6.49
C ALA A 3 -31.24 26.44 6.91
N ARG A 4 -31.04 26.69 8.19
CA ARG A 4 -29.74 27.01 8.77
C ARG A 4 -28.78 25.88 8.36
N LYS A 5 -27.75 26.17 7.57
CA LYS A 5 -26.64 25.26 7.31
C LYS A 5 -25.94 25.01 8.65
N GLN A 6 -26.26 23.90 9.29
CA GLN A 6 -25.48 23.46 10.45
C GLN A 6 -24.04 23.21 10.00
N LYS A 7 -23.07 23.79 10.72
CA LYS A 7 -21.64 23.51 10.47
C LYS A 7 -21.40 22.03 10.78
N LYS A 8 -20.64 21.38 9.91
CA LYS A 8 -20.13 20.02 10.20
C LYS A 8 -19.43 20.07 11.55
N PRO A 9 -19.72 19.13 12.47
CA PRO A 9 -19.03 19.07 13.76
C PRO A 9 -17.52 19.02 13.54
N SER A 10 -16.77 19.94 14.16
CA SER A 10 -15.32 19.87 14.18
C SER A 10 -14.93 18.90 15.28
N PHE A 11 -14.36 17.76 14.90
CA PHE A 11 -13.75 16.82 15.83
C PHE A 11 -12.34 17.31 16.15
N GLY A 12 -11.84 16.96 17.35
CA GLY A 12 -10.48 17.28 17.77
C GLY A 12 -9.43 16.85 16.74
N VAL A 13 -8.27 17.48 16.77
CA VAL A 13 -7.17 17.23 15.85
C VAL A 13 -6.66 15.81 16.06
N GLY A 14 -6.75 14.97 15.03
CA GLY A 14 -6.22 13.61 15.03
C GLY A 14 -7.29 12.51 14.97
N TRP A 15 -6.85 11.27 15.13
CA TRP A 15 -7.67 10.05 15.05
C TRP A 15 -8.45 9.75 16.34
N VAL A 16 -8.42 10.66 17.33
CA VAL A 16 -9.07 10.47 18.62
C VAL A 16 -10.46 11.08 18.57
N THR A 17 -11.46 10.25 18.31
CA THR A 17 -12.88 10.61 18.46
C THR A 17 -13.46 9.84 19.63
N THR A 18 -14.33 10.47 20.43
CA THR A 18 -15.12 9.79 21.47
C THR A 18 -16.31 9.06 20.85
N ASP A 19 -16.94 8.14 21.58
CA ASP A 19 -18.17 7.50 21.10
C ASP A 19 -19.28 8.52 20.87
N GLU A 20 -19.31 9.61 21.66
CA GLU A 20 -20.29 10.67 21.48
C GLU A 20 -20.00 11.53 20.24
N ASP A 21 -18.74 11.82 19.94
CA ASP A 21 -18.37 12.50 18.69
C ASP A 21 -18.83 11.68 17.47
N GLU A 22 -18.62 10.37 17.51
CA GLU A 22 -19.02 9.46 16.46
C GLU A 22 -20.56 9.34 16.33
N ARG A 23 -21.30 9.38 17.47
CA ARG A 23 -22.76 9.45 17.45
C ARG A 23 -23.25 10.79 16.87
N ASN A 24 -22.63 11.90 17.27
CA ASN A 24 -22.95 13.24 16.75
C ASN A 24 -22.69 13.34 15.24
N LEU A 25 -21.63 12.72 14.75
CA LEU A 25 -21.39 12.63 13.30
C LEU A 25 -22.52 11.88 12.58
N ARG A 26 -23.03 10.79 13.16
CA ARG A 26 -24.14 10.02 12.56
C ARG A 26 -25.46 10.79 12.60
N ARG A 27 -25.73 11.54 13.66
CA ARG A 27 -26.87 12.47 13.76
C ARG A 27 -26.78 13.55 12.68
N TYR A 28 -25.63 14.20 12.54
CA TYR A 28 -25.38 15.16 11.46
C TYR A 28 -25.61 14.56 10.07
N ARG A 29 -25.08 13.38 9.80
CA ARG A 29 -25.28 12.69 8.52
C ARG A 29 -26.75 12.31 8.30
N ALA A 30 -27.46 11.93 9.34
CA ALA A 30 -28.89 11.64 9.28
C ALA A 30 -29.73 12.87 8.86
N GLU A 31 -29.31 14.05 9.23
CA GLU A 31 -29.99 15.31 8.86
C GLU A 31 -29.63 15.74 7.42
N MET A 32 -28.37 15.59 7.03
CA MET A 32 -27.85 16.15 5.77
C MET A 32 -27.99 15.22 4.58
N GLU A 33 -27.89 13.90 4.77
CA GLU A 33 -27.95 12.93 3.67
C GLU A 33 -29.39 12.62 3.26
N PRO A 34 -29.71 12.56 1.95
CA PRO A 34 -31.06 12.22 1.49
C PRO A 34 -31.38 10.75 1.78
N MET A 35 -32.40 10.53 2.59
CA MET A 35 -32.89 9.19 2.94
C MET A 35 -34.42 9.17 3.01
N THR A 36 -35.01 8.13 2.40
CA THR A 36 -36.46 7.86 2.46
C THR A 36 -36.72 6.81 3.53
N VAL A 37 -37.66 7.07 4.42
CA VAL A 37 -38.04 6.20 5.54
C VAL A 37 -39.47 5.71 5.33
N ARG A 38 -39.68 4.37 5.34
CA ARG A 38 -41.00 3.74 5.25
C ARG A 38 -41.19 2.78 6.43
N PHE A 39 -42.31 2.93 7.16
CA PHE A 39 -42.71 1.97 8.19
C PHE A 39 -43.25 0.70 7.53
N VAL A 40 -42.79 -0.46 7.97
CA VAL A 40 -43.17 -1.78 7.46
C VAL A 40 -43.53 -2.79 8.56
N GLY A 41 -43.50 -2.31 9.82
CA GLY A 41 -43.86 -3.10 11.00
C GLY A 41 -45.37 -3.18 11.23
N ASP A 42 -45.74 -3.83 12.33
CA ASP A 42 -47.12 -3.92 12.81
C ASP A 42 -47.62 -2.52 13.25
N LYS A 43 -48.75 -2.10 12.70
CA LYS A 43 -49.34 -0.79 13.01
C LYS A 43 -49.85 -0.69 14.46
N SER A 44 -50.16 -1.83 15.11
CA SER A 44 -50.64 -1.86 16.49
C SER A 44 -49.64 -1.36 17.53
N ILE A 45 -48.34 -1.49 17.23
CA ILE A 45 -47.23 -1.07 18.09
C ILE A 45 -46.52 0.20 17.59
N ALA A 46 -47.07 0.84 16.55
CA ALA A 46 -46.44 2.02 15.99
C ALA A 46 -46.30 3.12 17.06
N PRO A 47 -45.21 3.82 17.17
CA PRO A 47 -44.13 3.98 16.16
C PRO A 47 -43.00 2.96 16.25
N PHE A 48 -43.10 2.00 17.18
CA PHE A 48 -42.09 0.96 17.31
C PHE A 48 -42.27 -0.11 16.24
N GLY A 49 -41.18 -0.82 15.91
CA GLY A 49 -41.24 -1.84 14.87
C GLY A 49 -40.22 -1.59 13.74
N ASP A 50 -40.52 -2.12 12.59
CA ASP A 50 -39.59 -2.20 11.46
C ASP A 50 -39.77 -1.04 10.48
N TYR A 51 -38.64 -0.49 10.03
CA TYR A 51 -38.57 0.55 9.02
C TYR A 51 -37.61 0.18 7.91
N ASP A 52 -38.03 0.37 6.66
CA ASP A 52 -37.12 0.37 5.54
C ASP A 52 -36.58 1.78 5.29
N VAL A 53 -35.27 1.91 5.33
CA VAL A 53 -34.57 3.17 5.07
C VAL A 53 -33.78 3.05 3.79
N ILE A 54 -34.19 3.80 2.76
CA ILE A 54 -33.52 3.85 1.47
C ILE A 54 -32.53 5.00 1.50
N SER A 55 -31.26 4.69 1.39
CA SER A 55 -30.16 5.65 1.33
C SER A 55 -29.53 5.65 -0.05
N VAL A 56 -29.16 6.83 -0.55
CA VAL A 56 -28.46 6.99 -1.83
C VAL A 56 -26.97 7.06 -1.54
N GLU A 57 -26.23 6.05 -1.99
CA GLU A 57 -24.77 6.00 -1.88
C GLU A 57 -24.16 6.09 -3.30
N GLY A 58 -23.72 7.30 -3.68
CA GLY A 58 -23.30 7.58 -5.05
C GLY A 58 -24.45 7.47 -6.05
N ARG A 59 -24.36 6.53 -7.01
CA ARG A 59 -25.45 6.24 -7.99
C ARG A 59 -26.39 5.10 -7.56
N GLU A 60 -26.11 4.41 -6.46
CA GLU A 60 -26.86 3.26 -6.00
C GLU A 60 -27.85 3.62 -4.89
N LYS A 61 -29.06 3.06 -5.00
CA LYS A 61 -30.05 3.10 -3.93
C LYS A 61 -29.94 1.81 -3.12
N LYS A 62 -29.65 1.92 -1.81
CA LYS A 62 -29.57 0.78 -0.90
C LYS A 62 -30.65 0.88 0.16
N SER A 63 -31.35 -0.23 0.41
CA SER A 63 -32.35 -0.34 1.45
C SER A 63 -31.76 -1.04 2.67
N TYR A 64 -31.98 -0.47 3.85
CA TYR A 64 -31.56 -1.03 5.12
C TYR A 64 -32.77 -1.13 6.06
N ARG A 65 -32.89 -2.28 6.76
CA ARG A 65 -33.90 -2.51 7.78
C ARG A 65 -33.43 -1.89 9.10
N VAL A 66 -34.25 -1.02 9.67
CA VAL A 66 -34.10 -0.46 11.02
C VAL A 66 -35.21 -1.02 11.90
N GLU A 67 -34.86 -1.60 13.03
CA GLU A 67 -35.79 -2.06 14.06
C GLU A 67 -35.79 -1.04 15.20
N LEU A 68 -36.89 -0.33 15.41
CA LEU A 68 -37.03 0.71 16.42
C LEU A 68 -37.68 0.10 17.67
N ARG A 69 -36.99 0.21 18.83
CA ARG A 69 -37.39 -0.30 20.15
C ARG A 69 -37.52 0.81 21.19
N SER A 70 -36.64 1.80 21.11
CA SER A 70 -36.62 2.91 22.07
C SER A 70 -36.34 4.22 21.38
N LEU A 71 -36.96 5.30 21.87
CA LEU A 71 -36.68 6.67 21.42
C LEU A 71 -35.55 7.36 22.20
N THR A 72 -35.16 6.78 23.33
CA THR A 72 -34.20 7.37 24.28
C THR A 72 -32.95 6.51 24.46
N LYS A 73 -33.08 5.18 24.50
CA LYS A 73 -31.99 4.24 24.74
C LYS A 73 -31.41 3.72 23.41
N HIS A 74 -30.15 3.31 23.42
CA HIS A 74 -29.45 2.72 22.27
C HIS A 74 -29.75 1.23 22.07
N LEU A 75 -31.04 0.86 22.00
CA LEU A 75 -31.53 -0.51 21.86
C LEU A 75 -32.00 -0.82 20.44
N ASN A 76 -31.96 0.17 19.57
CA ASN A 76 -32.39 0.06 18.17
C ASN A 76 -31.32 -0.67 17.33
N THR A 77 -31.71 -1.40 16.32
CA THR A 77 -30.79 -2.13 15.45
C THR A 77 -30.98 -1.73 13.98
N CYS A 78 -29.91 -1.90 13.19
CA CYS A 78 -29.92 -1.63 11.76
C CYS A 78 -29.11 -2.70 11.01
N SER A 79 -29.59 -3.10 9.84
CA SER A 79 -28.89 -4.05 8.98
C SER A 79 -27.66 -3.46 8.26
N CYS A 80 -27.39 -2.16 8.39
CA CYS A 80 -26.29 -1.50 7.67
C CYS A 80 -24.91 -1.90 8.21
N PRO A 81 -23.87 -1.89 7.35
CA PRO A 81 -22.50 -2.23 7.76
C PRO A 81 -21.92 -1.30 8.84
N ASP A 82 -22.28 -0.01 8.85
CA ASP A 82 -21.82 0.95 9.86
C ASP A 82 -22.31 0.57 11.26
N PHE A 83 -23.58 0.17 11.40
CA PHE A 83 -24.13 -0.30 12.67
C PHE A 83 -23.41 -1.53 13.20
N ARG A 84 -23.19 -2.52 12.32
CA ARG A 84 -22.52 -3.78 12.71
C ARG A 84 -21.07 -3.60 13.15
N LYS A 85 -20.36 -2.64 12.55
CA LYS A 85 -18.93 -2.41 12.83
C LYS A 85 -18.67 -1.43 13.98
N SER A 86 -19.53 -0.41 14.12
CA SER A 86 -19.26 0.67 15.06
C SER A 86 -19.51 0.29 16.50
N ALA A 87 -20.43 -0.66 16.75
CA ALA A 87 -20.90 -1.05 18.08
C ALA A 87 -21.36 0.14 18.95
N LEU A 88 -21.76 1.28 18.30
CA LEU A 88 -22.21 2.49 18.99
C LEU A 88 -23.66 2.45 19.44
N GLY A 89 -24.39 1.42 19.06
CA GLY A 89 -25.83 1.30 19.29
C GLY A 89 -26.67 2.24 18.39
N THR A 90 -26.06 2.97 17.46
CA THR A 90 -26.73 3.82 16.51
C THR A 90 -25.98 3.96 15.18
N CYS A 91 -26.67 4.43 14.14
CA CYS A 91 -26.12 4.77 12.83
C CYS A 91 -26.97 5.86 12.17
N LYS A 92 -26.50 6.42 11.05
CA LYS A 92 -27.26 7.47 10.33
C LYS A 92 -28.71 7.07 9.99
N HIS A 93 -28.99 5.78 9.74
CA HIS A 93 -30.32 5.29 9.40
C HIS A 93 -31.23 5.24 10.64
N ILE A 94 -30.74 4.76 11.79
CA ILE A 94 -31.48 4.81 13.06
C ILE A 94 -31.78 6.26 13.43
N GLU A 95 -30.76 7.14 13.39
CA GLU A 95 -30.94 8.56 13.71
C GLU A 95 -31.97 9.22 12.77
N ARG A 96 -32.00 8.85 11.48
CA ARG A 96 -32.99 9.33 10.51
C ARG A 96 -34.42 8.91 10.87
N VAL A 97 -34.61 7.66 11.31
CA VAL A 97 -35.91 7.18 11.82
C VAL A 97 -36.29 7.93 13.08
N LEU A 98 -35.37 8.05 14.04
CA LEU A 98 -35.63 8.80 15.29
C LEU A 98 -36.01 10.25 15.03
N LEU A 99 -35.37 10.96 14.11
CA LEU A 99 -35.72 12.33 13.72
C LEU A 99 -37.15 12.43 13.15
N ARG A 100 -37.60 11.41 12.39
CA ARG A 100 -38.94 11.39 11.84
C ARG A 100 -40.01 11.09 12.90
N VAL A 101 -39.69 10.12 13.78
CA VAL A 101 -40.64 9.61 14.78
C VAL A 101 -40.82 10.60 15.94
N LYS A 102 -39.73 11.12 16.53
CA LYS A 102 -39.78 12.09 17.66
C LYS A 102 -40.63 13.30 17.37
N ARG A 103 -40.75 13.73 16.11
CA ARG A 103 -41.63 14.86 15.70
C ARG A 103 -43.14 14.56 15.80
N LYS A 104 -43.55 13.31 15.89
CA LYS A 104 -44.93 12.87 15.77
C LYS A 104 -45.46 12.18 17.03
N THR A 105 -44.57 11.81 17.97
CA THR A 105 -44.94 10.96 19.12
C THR A 105 -44.90 11.75 20.41
N LYS A 106 -46.02 11.71 21.14
CA LYS A 106 -46.14 12.21 22.52
C LYS A 106 -46.46 11.01 23.43
N GLY A 107 -45.61 10.71 24.41
CA GLY A 107 -45.88 9.85 25.57
C GLY A 107 -45.13 8.49 25.58
N LEU A 108 -45.15 7.66 24.56
CA LEU A 108 -44.48 6.38 24.55
C LEU A 108 -43.00 6.51 24.22
N LEU A 109 -42.10 6.05 25.11
CA LEU A 109 -40.64 6.13 24.93
C LEU A 109 -40.00 4.80 24.52
N GLU A 110 -40.65 3.68 24.83
CA GLU A 110 -40.12 2.33 24.56
C GLU A 110 -41.22 1.42 23.97
N SER A 111 -40.81 0.33 23.32
CA SER A 111 -41.71 -0.67 22.75
C SER A 111 -42.56 -1.32 23.86
N PRO A 112 -43.88 -1.45 23.68
CA PRO A 112 -44.73 -2.10 24.67
C PRO A 112 -44.54 -3.62 24.70
N CYS A 113 -43.95 -4.23 23.66
CA CYS A 113 -43.71 -5.66 23.56
C CYS A 113 -42.39 -6.07 24.19
N GLY A 114 -42.28 -7.36 24.57
CA GLY A 114 -40.99 -7.97 24.86
C GLY A 114 -40.14 -8.05 23.58
N GLU A 115 -38.89 -7.61 23.67
CA GLU A 115 -37.99 -7.52 22.55
C GLU A 115 -36.76 -8.43 22.72
N ILE A 116 -36.51 -9.32 21.75
CA ILE A 116 -35.27 -10.11 21.65
C ILE A 116 -34.48 -9.60 20.46
N PHE A 117 -33.25 -9.15 20.72
CA PHE A 117 -32.40 -8.52 19.72
C PHE A 117 -30.92 -8.77 19.95
N MET A 118 -30.04 -8.44 18.99
CA MET A 118 -28.59 -8.57 19.14
C MET A 118 -28.01 -7.38 19.87
N SER A 119 -27.05 -7.65 20.77
CA SER A 119 -26.19 -6.60 21.35
C SER A 119 -25.51 -5.77 20.25
N PRO A 120 -25.14 -4.50 20.50
CA PRO A 120 -24.50 -3.65 19.49
C PRO A 120 -23.20 -4.23 18.90
N ASP A 121 -22.50 -5.10 19.65
CA ASP A 121 -21.30 -5.81 19.21
C ASP A 121 -21.59 -7.13 18.49
N PHE A 122 -22.86 -7.51 18.34
CA PHE A 122 -23.32 -8.77 17.72
C PHE A 122 -22.76 -10.07 18.36
N LYS A 123 -22.31 -9.98 19.60
CA LYS A 123 -21.73 -11.14 20.31
C LYS A 123 -22.74 -11.89 21.17
N ASN A 124 -23.87 -11.25 21.52
CA ASN A 124 -24.86 -11.82 22.42
C ASN A 124 -26.29 -11.42 22.02
N ALA A 125 -27.27 -12.26 22.34
CA ALA A 125 -28.67 -11.91 22.27
C ALA A 125 -29.09 -11.20 23.55
N CYS A 126 -29.93 -10.15 23.43
CA CYS A 126 -30.43 -9.36 24.51
C CYS A 126 -31.96 -9.44 24.61
N PHE A 127 -32.48 -9.32 25.83
CA PHE A 127 -33.90 -9.22 26.13
C PHE A 127 -34.24 -7.91 26.81
N GLN A 128 -35.27 -7.25 26.31
CA GLN A 128 -35.92 -6.11 26.98
C GLN A 128 -37.38 -6.48 27.23
N ARG A 129 -37.82 -6.34 28.46
CA ARG A 129 -39.24 -6.51 28.84
C ARG A 129 -40.03 -5.27 28.36
N GLY A 130 -41.18 -5.49 27.76
CA GLY A 130 -42.16 -4.45 27.45
C GLY A 130 -43.33 -4.45 28.44
N ASP A 131 -43.98 -3.26 28.57
CA ASP A 131 -45.05 -3.04 29.57
C ASP A 131 -46.30 -3.92 29.30
N SER A 132 -46.56 -4.33 28.07
CA SER A 132 -47.65 -5.20 27.70
C SER A 132 -47.42 -6.70 27.97
N MET A 133 -46.27 -7.04 28.54
CA MET A 133 -45.85 -8.41 28.77
C MET A 133 -46.29 -8.91 30.14
N ALA A 134 -47.08 -9.95 30.22
CA ALA A 134 -47.50 -10.62 31.46
C ALA A 134 -46.30 -11.18 32.24
N ASP A 135 -46.31 -11.14 33.57
CA ASP A 135 -45.25 -11.58 34.43
C ASP A 135 -44.76 -12.99 34.16
N GLY A 136 -45.69 -13.96 33.97
CA GLY A 136 -45.32 -15.37 33.70
C GLY A 136 -44.61 -15.54 32.34
N ALA A 137 -44.89 -14.69 31.36
CA ALA A 137 -44.17 -14.68 30.10
C ALA A 137 -42.78 -14.09 30.22
N ALA A 138 -42.66 -12.99 30.98
CA ALA A 138 -41.39 -12.35 31.30
C ALA A 138 -40.48 -13.30 32.10
N GLU A 139 -41.02 -14.00 33.11
CA GLU A 139 -40.27 -14.96 33.90
C GLU A 139 -39.74 -16.14 33.07
N SER A 140 -40.57 -16.67 32.14
CA SER A 140 -40.14 -17.74 31.26
C SER A 140 -38.94 -17.36 30.41
N LEU A 141 -38.87 -16.08 29.95
CA LEU A 141 -37.73 -15.59 29.19
C LEU A 141 -36.53 -15.25 30.09
N SER A 142 -36.77 -14.65 31.27
CA SER A 142 -35.70 -14.25 32.19
C SER A 142 -34.80 -15.42 32.63
N ARG A 143 -35.26 -16.65 32.52
CA ARG A 143 -34.45 -17.88 32.78
C ARG A 143 -33.28 -17.98 31.83
N HIS A 144 -33.41 -17.50 30.63
CA HIS A 144 -32.35 -17.53 29.58
C HIS A 144 -31.35 -16.38 29.73
N PHE A 145 -31.68 -15.29 30.44
CA PHE A 145 -30.92 -14.05 30.47
C PHE A 145 -30.34 -13.73 31.84
N THR A 146 -29.26 -12.96 31.87
CA THR A 146 -28.70 -12.34 33.08
C THR A 146 -29.60 -11.19 33.54
N ALA A 147 -29.29 -10.61 34.71
CA ALA A 147 -30.01 -9.45 35.23
C ALA A 147 -29.92 -8.23 34.29
N GLU A 148 -28.82 -8.11 33.50
CA GLU A 148 -28.61 -7.08 32.51
C GLU A 148 -29.29 -7.40 31.16
N GLY A 149 -30.08 -8.46 31.12
CA GLY A 149 -30.81 -8.86 29.90
C GLY A 149 -29.95 -9.48 28.80
N ARG A 150 -28.75 -10.03 29.12
CA ARG A 150 -27.90 -10.74 28.18
C ARG A 150 -28.08 -12.23 28.27
N LEU A 151 -28.03 -12.95 27.16
CA LEU A 151 -28.15 -14.42 27.15
C LEU A 151 -27.05 -15.03 28.04
N LYS A 152 -27.39 -15.90 28.97
CA LYS A 152 -26.44 -16.50 29.94
C LYS A 152 -25.42 -17.42 29.28
N ILE A 153 -25.86 -18.21 28.31
CA ILE A 153 -25.02 -19.18 27.58
C ILE A 153 -25.16 -18.91 26.08
N VAL A 154 -24.05 -18.62 25.43
CA VAL A 154 -24.00 -18.40 24.00
C VAL A 154 -23.60 -19.69 23.31
N SER A 155 -24.59 -20.55 23.04
CA SER A 155 -24.43 -21.81 22.29
C SER A 155 -25.60 -21.97 21.31
N PRO A 156 -25.45 -22.78 20.24
CA PRO A 156 -26.55 -23.05 19.32
C PRO A 156 -27.81 -23.57 20.04
N LEU A 157 -27.63 -24.53 20.93
CA LEU A 157 -28.72 -25.12 21.71
C LEU A 157 -29.43 -24.08 22.59
N ALA A 158 -28.68 -23.22 23.27
CA ALA A 158 -29.26 -22.19 24.15
C ALA A 158 -30.07 -21.14 23.34
N VAL A 159 -29.55 -20.72 22.19
CA VAL A 159 -30.28 -19.76 21.32
C VAL A 159 -31.53 -20.41 20.73
N GLU A 160 -31.50 -21.71 20.38
CA GLU A 160 -32.65 -22.43 19.87
C GLU A 160 -33.73 -22.65 20.95
N ALA A 161 -33.31 -23.01 22.17
CA ALA A 161 -34.23 -23.09 23.30
C ALA A 161 -34.90 -21.73 23.58
N LEU A 162 -34.15 -20.63 23.46
CA LEU A 162 -34.70 -19.29 23.52
C LEU A 162 -35.73 -19.04 22.39
N LEU A 163 -35.38 -19.32 21.13
CA LEU A 163 -36.29 -19.14 19.97
C LEU A 163 -37.55 -19.99 20.12
N THR A 164 -37.44 -21.25 20.52
CA THR A 164 -38.58 -22.13 20.78
C THR A 164 -39.46 -21.56 21.90
N THR A 165 -38.88 -20.99 22.94
CA THR A 165 -39.64 -20.33 24.01
C THR A 165 -40.38 -19.11 23.50
N CYS A 166 -39.73 -18.29 22.63
CA CYS A 166 -40.35 -17.13 21.99
C CYS A 166 -41.52 -17.55 21.09
N GLU A 167 -41.35 -18.57 20.27
CA GLU A 167 -42.43 -19.10 19.41
C GLU A 167 -43.65 -19.61 20.21
N ARG A 168 -43.38 -20.30 21.29
CA ARG A 168 -44.46 -20.78 22.21
C ARG A 168 -45.23 -19.63 22.82
N LEU A 169 -44.55 -18.57 23.24
CA LEU A 169 -45.17 -17.38 23.82
C LEU A 169 -45.93 -16.61 22.75
N ALA A 170 -45.38 -16.46 21.53
CA ALA A 170 -46.04 -15.79 20.43
C ALA A 170 -47.34 -16.50 19.97
N ARG A 171 -47.39 -17.86 20.02
CA ARG A 171 -48.60 -18.62 19.76
C ARG A 171 -49.69 -18.46 20.83
N LYS A 172 -49.32 -18.35 22.11
CA LYS A 172 -50.26 -18.12 23.23
C LYS A 172 -50.81 -16.70 23.25
N SER A 173 -49.98 -15.71 22.93
CA SER A 173 -50.33 -14.29 22.97
C SER A 173 -49.66 -13.55 21.83
N PRO A 174 -50.34 -13.46 20.65
CA PRO A 174 -49.80 -12.74 19.50
C PRO A 174 -49.47 -11.29 19.85
N GLY A 175 -48.33 -10.82 19.39
CA GLY A 175 -47.86 -9.44 19.61
C GLY A 175 -47.20 -9.15 20.94
N VAL A 176 -47.14 -10.11 21.88
CA VAL A 176 -46.48 -9.94 23.20
C VAL A 176 -44.96 -9.90 23.09
N ILE A 177 -44.39 -10.61 22.12
CA ILE A 177 -42.92 -10.68 21.93
C ILE A 177 -42.58 -10.48 20.45
N ARG A 178 -41.47 -9.77 20.25
CA ARG A 178 -40.88 -9.56 18.93
C ARG A 178 -39.42 -10.05 18.94
N VAL A 179 -39.07 -10.87 17.97
CA VAL A 179 -37.73 -11.42 17.81
C VAL A 179 -37.08 -10.83 16.56
N SER A 180 -35.92 -10.23 16.70
CA SER A 180 -35.14 -9.69 15.59
C SER A 180 -34.66 -10.81 14.67
N LEU A 181 -34.75 -10.60 13.36
CA LEU A 181 -34.19 -11.50 12.35
C LEU A 181 -32.69 -11.77 12.58
N ALA A 182 -31.97 -10.78 13.12
CA ALA A 182 -30.55 -10.93 13.42
C ALA A 182 -30.26 -12.00 14.47
N VAL A 183 -31.20 -12.29 15.41
CA VAL A 183 -31.04 -13.38 16.39
C VAL A 183 -31.16 -14.73 15.73
N SER A 184 -32.11 -14.90 14.79
CA SER A 184 -32.25 -16.13 14.03
C SER A 184 -31.05 -16.38 13.09
N GLU A 185 -30.52 -15.34 12.47
CA GLU A 185 -29.26 -15.42 11.70
C GLU A 185 -28.08 -15.80 12.59
N PHE A 186 -28.00 -15.24 13.79
CA PHE A 186 -26.95 -15.55 14.78
C PHE A 186 -27.01 -17.03 15.19
N ALA A 187 -28.18 -17.57 15.48
CA ALA A 187 -28.38 -18.99 15.79
C ALA A 187 -27.89 -19.90 14.64
N LYS A 188 -28.28 -19.58 13.40
CA LYS A 188 -27.83 -20.33 12.21
C LYS A 188 -26.31 -20.30 12.05
N ASN A 189 -25.69 -19.14 12.29
CA ASN A 189 -24.24 -18.97 12.18
C ASN A 189 -23.50 -19.76 13.26
N LEU A 190 -24.01 -19.78 14.51
CA LEU A 190 -23.43 -20.57 15.60
C LEU A 190 -23.51 -22.07 15.28
N ARG A 191 -24.68 -22.58 14.90
CA ARG A 191 -24.86 -23.97 14.51
C ARG A 191 -23.95 -24.38 13.36
N GLN A 192 -23.81 -23.50 12.35
CA GLN A 192 -22.95 -23.76 11.22
C GLN A 192 -21.47 -23.85 11.64
N LYS A 193 -21.01 -22.98 12.54
CA LYS A 193 -19.64 -23.03 13.07
C LYS A 193 -19.37 -24.31 13.85
N GLU A 194 -20.31 -24.70 14.73
CA GLU A 194 -20.20 -25.93 15.51
C GLU A 194 -20.20 -27.18 14.63
N TYR A 195 -21.13 -27.26 13.68
CA TYR A 195 -21.19 -28.35 12.70
C TYR A 195 -19.89 -28.46 11.89
N LEU A 196 -19.34 -27.34 11.42
CA LEU A 196 -18.10 -27.30 10.68
C LEU A 196 -16.93 -27.81 11.55
N ALA A 197 -16.83 -27.32 12.77
CA ALA A 197 -15.77 -27.72 13.70
C ALA A 197 -15.87 -29.22 14.02
N ALA A 198 -17.06 -29.74 14.28
CA ALA A 198 -17.28 -31.16 14.55
C ALA A 198 -16.94 -32.04 13.34
N THR A 199 -17.38 -31.63 12.13
CA THR A 199 -17.16 -32.42 10.92
C THR A 199 -15.68 -32.42 10.49
N VAL A 200 -15.01 -31.26 10.58
CA VAL A 200 -13.56 -31.17 10.32
C VAL A 200 -12.78 -31.94 11.39
N GLY A 201 -13.20 -31.89 12.66
CA GLY A 201 -12.59 -32.66 13.73
C GLY A 201 -12.71 -34.16 13.53
N ALA A 202 -13.87 -34.64 13.10
CA ALA A 202 -14.08 -36.05 12.76
C ALA A 202 -13.16 -36.48 11.60
N PHE A 203 -13.08 -35.71 10.53
CA PHE A 203 -12.15 -35.94 9.43
C PHE A 203 -10.69 -35.96 9.91
N ALA A 204 -10.30 -35.01 10.75
CA ALA A 204 -8.94 -34.96 11.28
C ALA A 204 -8.58 -36.20 12.10
N SER A 205 -9.52 -36.71 12.90
CA SER A 205 -9.36 -37.96 13.68
C SER A 205 -9.24 -39.17 12.77
N GLU A 206 -10.06 -39.28 11.71
CA GLU A 206 -10.00 -40.33 10.72
C GLU A 206 -8.65 -40.34 9.98
N MET A 207 -8.15 -39.17 9.60
CA MET A 207 -6.90 -39.00 8.84
C MET A 207 -5.63 -38.96 9.71
N ALA A 208 -5.73 -39.05 11.02
CA ALA A 208 -4.59 -38.93 11.93
C ALA A 208 -3.49 -39.98 11.67
N SER A 209 -3.86 -41.21 11.26
CA SER A 209 -2.93 -42.28 10.92
C SER A 209 -2.42 -42.30 9.48
N CYS A 210 -2.86 -41.34 8.64
CA CYS A 210 -2.60 -41.38 7.20
C CYS A 210 -1.36 -40.58 6.77
N ASP A 211 -0.51 -40.13 7.69
CA ASP A 211 0.73 -39.36 7.42
C ASP A 211 0.52 -38.24 6.39
N GLY A 212 -0.56 -37.48 6.52
CA GLY A 212 -0.90 -36.37 5.61
C GLY A 212 -1.42 -36.77 4.23
N LYS A 213 -1.65 -38.05 3.98
CA LYS A 213 -2.23 -38.57 2.72
C LYS A 213 -3.75 -38.46 2.75
N TRP A 214 -4.30 -37.38 2.24
CA TRP A 214 -5.75 -37.19 2.14
C TRP A 214 -6.30 -37.74 0.81
N PRO A 215 -7.48 -38.37 0.80
CA PRO A 215 -8.02 -39.10 -0.38
C PRO A 215 -8.15 -38.25 -1.64
N PHE A 216 -8.34 -36.95 -1.49
CA PHE A 216 -8.52 -35.98 -2.57
C PHE A 216 -7.24 -35.23 -2.95
N LEU A 217 -6.07 -35.62 -2.37
CA LEU A 217 -4.77 -35.07 -2.69
C LEU A 217 -3.85 -36.12 -3.32
N LYS A 218 -3.11 -35.73 -4.33
CA LYS A 218 -2.12 -36.58 -5.00
C LYS A 218 -0.84 -36.75 -4.19
N THR A 219 -0.55 -35.84 -3.28
CA THR A 219 0.70 -35.77 -2.51
C THR A 219 0.39 -35.59 -1.03
N ALA A 220 1.13 -36.28 -0.17
CA ALA A 220 1.01 -36.11 1.28
C ALA A 220 1.41 -34.69 1.71
N LEU A 221 0.73 -34.20 2.74
CA LEU A 221 1.03 -32.95 3.41
C LEU A 221 2.02 -33.19 4.55
N TYR A 222 2.89 -32.21 4.81
CA TYR A 222 3.69 -32.22 6.04
C TYR A 222 2.79 -31.99 7.27
N PRO A 223 3.19 -32.45 8.48
CA PRO A 223 2.38 -32.32 9.69
C PRO A 223 1.87 -30.90 9.94
N TYR A 224 2.75 -29.88 9.84
CA TYR A 224 2.34 -28.50 9.99
C TYR A 224 1.41 -28.00 8.85
N GLN A 225 1.51 -28.56 7.64
CA GLN A 225 0.58 -28.23 6.54
C GLN A 225 -0.80 -28.83 6.77
N VAL A 226 -0.86 -30.02 7.36
CA VAL A 226 -2.13 -30.62 7.85
C VAL A 226 -2.79 -29.70 8.86
N GLU A 227 -2.04 -29.25 9.87
CA GLU A 227 -2.55 -28.31 10.89
C GLU A 227 -3.08 -27.02 10.27
N GLY A 228 -2.33 -26.42 9.34
CA GLY A 228 -2.75 -25.18 8.65
C GLY A 228 -3.99 -25.37 7.79
N ALA A 229 -4.10 -26.48 7.08
CA ALA A 229 -5.28 -26.81 6.29
C ALA A 229 -6.52 -27.04 7.18
N LEU A 230 -6.35 -27.76 8.30
CA LEU A 230 -7.41 -27.96 9.31
C LEU A 230 -7.81 -26.63 9.97
N HIS A 231 -6.85 -25.75 10.29
CA HIS A 231 -7.14 -24.42 10.84
C HIS A 231 -8.04 -23.61 9.89
N LEU A 232 -7.67 -23.52 8.61
CA LEU A 232 -8.45 -22.81 7.60
C LEU A 232 -9.86 -23.42 7.46
N ALA A 233 -9.97 -24.73 7.37
CA ALA A 233 -11.24 -25.40 7.21
C ALA A 233 -12.15 -25.27 8.44
N THR A 234 -11.62 -25.45 9.65
CA THR A 234 -12.37 -25.37 10.91
C THR A 234 -12.89 -23.96 11.17
N LYS A 235 -12.03 -22.95 11.01
CA LYS A 235 -12.43 -21.55 11.18
C LYS A 235 -13.34 -21.08 10.05
N GLY A 236 -13.18 -21.60 8.84
CA GLY A 236 -13.95 -21.24 7.63
C GLY A 236 -13.63 -19.83 7.13
N ARG A 237 -13.30 -18.91 8.02
CA ARG A 237 -12.80 -17.56 7.70
C ARG A 237 -11.55 -17.33 8.55
N ALA A 238 -10.38 -17.35 7.93
CA ALA A 238 -9.11 -17.34 8.65
C ALA A 238 -7.98 -16.72 7.83
N ILE A 239 -6.91 -16.36 8.54
CA ILE A 239 -5.64 -15.89 8.00
C ILE A 239 -4.59 -16.97 8.22
N LEU A 240 -3.93 -17.38 7.16
CA LEU A 240 -2.72 -18.19 7.22
C LEU A 240 -1.52 -17.28 6.97
N ALA A 241 -0.82 -16.96 8.05
CA ALA A 241 0.28 -16.01 8.06
C ALA A 241 1.65 -16.69 8.20
N ASP A 242 1.74 -17.95 7.82
CA ASP A 242 2.98 -18.71 7.79
C ASP A 242 4.08 -17.98 7.04
N GLU A 243 5.31 -18.12 7.50
CA GLU A 243 6.47 -17.55 6.84
C GLU A 243 6.58 -18.05 5.39
N MET A 244 7.28 -17.29 4.55
CA MET A 244 7.39 -17.59 3.13
C MET A 244 8.14 -18.90 2.89
N GLY A 245 7.66 -19.71 1.95
CA GLY A 245 8.26 -21.01 1.64
C GLY A 245 7.63 -22.20 2.38
N LEU A 246 6.75 -21.98 3.37
CA LEU A 246 6.07 -23.04 4.14
C LEU A 246 4.85 -23.65 3.42
N GLY A 247 4.62 -23.33 2.15
CA GLY A 247 3.57 -23.98 1.35
C GLY A 247 2.15 -23.54 1.67
N LYS A 248 1.92 -22.24 1.94
CA LYS A 248 0.56 -21.68 2.16
C LYS A 248 -0.43 -22.04 1.06
N THR A 249 0.03 -22.10 -0.18
CA THR A 249 -0.82 -22.44 -1.35
C THR A 249 -1.39 -23.84 -1.24
N VAL A 250 -0.54 -24.86 -0.95
CA VAL A 250 -1.02 -26.24 -0.81
C VAL A 250 -1.97 -26.41 0.38
N GLN A 251 -1.68 -25.72 1.49
CA GLN A 251 -2.56 -25.74 2.67
C GLN A 251 -3.96 -25.18 2.32
N ALA A 252 -4.02 -24.07 1.56
CA ALA A 252 -5.27 -23.49 1.12
C ALA A 252 -6.03 -24.37 0.10
N ILE A 253 -5.32 -25.03 -0.83
CA ILE A 253 -5.91 -26.01 -1.76
C ILE A 253 -6.50 -27.17 -0.96
N ALA A 254 -5.74 -27.76 -0.06
CA ALA A 254 -6.17 -28.88 0.78
C ALA A 254 -7.40 -28.51 1.62
N ALA A 255 -7.40 -27.31 2.25
CA ALA A 255 -8.54 -26.80 3.01
C ALA A 255 -9.78 -26.58 2.13
N ALA A 256 -9.61 -26.08 0.90
CA ALA A 256 -10.72 -25.89 -0.02
C ALA A 256 -11.33 -27.22 -0.46
N LEU A 257 -10.49 -28.23 -0.71
CA LEU A 257 -10.95 -29.57 -1.04
C LEU A 257 -11.62 -30.27 0.15
N LEU A 258 -11.09 -30.09 1.35
CA LEU A 258 -11.73 -30.57 2.57
C LEU A 258 -13.12 -29.91 2.73
N LEU A 259 -13.27 -28.60 2.54
CA LEU A 259 -14.56 -27.93 2.56
C LEU A 259 -15.52 -28.42 1.45
N ARG A 260 -14.98 -28.81 0.30
CA ARG A 260 -15.77 -29.47 -0.74
C ARG A 260 -16.42 -30.77 -0.22
N GLU A 261 -15.66 -31.59 0.50
CA GLU A 261 -16.13 -32.85 1.06
C GLU A 261 -17.10 -32.65 2.24
N VAL A 262 -16.73 -31.81 3.21
CA VAL A 262 -17.50 -31.68 4.47
C VAL A 262 -18.61 -30.63 4.39
N ALA A 263 -18.39 -29.51 3.72
CA ALA A 263 -19.35 -28.40 3.64
C ALA A 263 -20.04 -28.28 2.27
N LYS A 264 -19.70 -29.17 1.32
CA LYS A 264 -20.28 -29.26 -0.03
C LYS A 264 -20.20 -27.94 -0.81
N ILE A 265 -19.09 -27.21 -0.66
CA ILE A 265 -18.84 -25.99 -1.47
C ILE A 265 -18.63 -26.37 -2.94
N LYS A 266 -19.06 -25.46 -3.84
CA LYS A 266 -19.05 -25.72 -5.30
C LYS A 266 -18.19 -24.73 -6.07
N ARG A 267 -17.97 -23.53 -5.55
CA ARG A 267 -17.31 -22.43 -6.27
C ARG A 267 -16.27 -21.75 -5.38
N VAL A 268 -15.04 -21.76 -5.83
CA VAL A 268 -13.91 -21.14 -5.16
C VAL A 268 -13.32 -20.04 -6.05
N LEU A 269 -13.31 -18.80 -5.57
CA LEU A 269 -12.64 -17.70 -6.23
C LEU A 269 -11.27 -17.51 -5.59
N VAL A 270 -10.21 -17.74 -6.38
CA VAL A 270 -8.82 -17.51 -5.96
C VAL A 270 -8.35 -16.18 -6.55
N VAL A 271 -7.95 -15.24 -5.70
CA VAL A 271 -7.47 -13.93 -6.11
C VAL A 271 -6.00 -13.78 -5.76
N VAL A 272 -5.20 -13.57 -6.78
CA VAL A 272 -3.73 -13.57 -6.68
C VAL A 272 -3.13 -12.39 -7.45
N PRO A 273 -1.85 -12.02 -7.20
CA PRO A 273 -1.10 -11.17 -8.13
C PRO A 273 -1.06 -11.77 -9.54
N THR A 274 -0.97 -10.92 -10.55
CA THR A 274 -1.00 -11.35 -11.97
C THR A 274 0.07 -12.41 -12.30
N SER A 275 1.25 -12.28 -11.71
CA SER A 275 2.36 -13.23 -11.89
C SER A 275 2.08 -14.62 -11.34
N LEU A 276 1.24 -14.76 -10.31
CA LEU A 276 0.96 -16.02 -9.62
C LEU A 276 -0.17 -16.85 -10.26
N LYS A 277 -0.92 -16.29 -11.20
CA LYS A 277 -2.08 -17.00 -11.78
C LYS A 277 -1.73 -18.35 -12.38
N GLY A 278 -0.65 -18.40 -13.17
CA GLY A 278 -0.20 -19.65 -13.78
C GLY A 278 0.29 -20.66 -12.73
N GLU A 279 1.05 -20.19 -11.75
CA GLU A 279 1.57 -21.05 -10.69
C GLU A 279 0.44 -21.66 -9.83
N TRP A 280 -0.60 -20.91 -9.53
CA TRP A 280 -1.76 -21.45 -8.81
C TRP A 280 -2.45 -22.58 -9.61
N ALA A 281 -2.62 -22.42 -10.93
CA ALA A 281 -3.17 -23.49 -11.76
C ALA A 281 -2.26 -24.73 -11.80
N GLU A 282 -0.96 -24.52 -11.93
CA GLU A 282 0.04 -25.61 -11.89
C GLU A 282 0.03 -26.33 -10.52
N GLN A 283 -0.06 -25.59 -9.42
CA GLN A 283 -0.13 -26.17 -8.07
C GLN A 283 -1.44 -26.93 -7.85
N ILE A 284 -2.59 -26.41 -8.29
CA ILE A 284 -3.86 -27.13 -8.20
C ILE A 284 -3.79 -28.44 -8.99
N ALA A 285 -3.28 -28.42 -10.22
CA ALA A 285 -3.12 -29.61 -11.05
C ALA A 285 -2.11 -30.62 -10.48
N PHE A 286 -1.05 -30.12 -9.81
CA PHE A 286 -0.06 -30.97 -9.14
C PHE A 286 -0.61 -31.68 -7.91
N PHE A 287 -1.43 -30.98 -7.09
CA PHE A 287 -1.95 -31.53 -5.84
C PHE A 287 -3.31 -32.19 -5.97
N SER A 288 -4.07 -31.96 -7.06
CA SER A 288 -5.42 -32.50 -7.23
C SER A 288 -5.78 -32.73 -8.70
N ASP A 289 -6.88 -33.47 -8.95
CA ASP A 289 -7.46 -33.67 -10.29
C ASP A 289 -8.58 -32.68 -10.60
N ILE A 290 -8.65 -31.57 -9.86
CA ILE A 290 -9.74 -30.61 -9.97
C ILE A 290 -9.47 -29.61 -11.09
N GLU A 291 -10.45 -29.43 -11.96
CA GLU A 291 -10.40 -28.44 -13.02
C GLU A 291 -10.32 -27.01 -12.47
N THR A 292 -9.45 -26.25 -13.11
CA THR A 292 -9.16 -24.86 -12.76
C THR A 292 -9.29 -23.98 -13.98
N GLU A 293 -10.06 -22.91 -13.87
CA GLU A 293 -10.18 -21.91 -14.92
C GLU A 293 -9.39 -20.65 -14.57
N LEU A 294 -8.56 -20.18 -15.51
CA LEU A 294 -7.87 -18.90 -15.40
C LEU A 294 -8.72 -17.79 -16.03
N LEU A 295 -9.19 -16.86 -15.22
CA LEU A 295 -9.95 -15.71 -15.70
C LEU A 295 -9.06 -14.83 -16.61
N SER A 296 -9.35 -14.76 -17.91
CA SER A 296 -8.57 -14.03 -18.92
C SER A 296 -9.49 -13.30 -19.91
N GLY A 297 -8.91 -12.47 -20.77
CA GLY A 297 -9.64 -11.77 -21.82
C GLY A 297 -10.19 -10.40 -21.40
N GLY A 298 -10.96 -9.80 -22.30
CA GLY A 298 -11.62 -8.52 -22.12
C GLY A 298 -12.70 -8.55 -21.02
N ARG A 299 -13.19 -7.38 -20.58
CA ARG A 299 -14.22 -7.32 -19.52
C ARG A 299 -15.49 -8.08 -19.89
N ARG A 300 -15.91 -8.02 -21.14
CA ARG A 300 -17.11 -8.74 -21.64
C ARG A 300 -16.98 -10.25 -21.47
N GLU A 301 -15.86 -10.81 -21.91
CA GLU A 301 -15.56 -12.24 -21.81
C GLU A 301 -15.48 -12.69 -20.34
N ARG A 302 -14.82 -11.91 -19.49
CA ARG A 302 -14.75 -12.23 -18.07
C ARG A 302 -16.12 -12.24 -17.41
N LEU A 303 -16.99 -11.27 -17.73
CA LEU A 303 -18.35 -11.24 -17.20
C LEU A 303 -19.17 -12.47 -17.61
N ALA A 304 -18.97 -12.98 -18.84
CA ALA A 304 -19.60 -14.21 -19.32
C ALA A 304 -19.05 -15.44 -18.56
N ARG A 305 -17.73 -15.49 -18.32
CA ARG A 305 -17.08 -16.58 -17.58
C ARG A 305 -17.53 -16.68 -16.13
N TYR A 306 -17.75 -15.56 -15.42
CA TYR A 306 -18.30 -15.59 -14.05
C TYR A 306 -19.67 -16.30 -13.97
N VAL A 307 -20.45 -16.29 -15.05
CA VAL A 307 -21.76 -16.94 -15.08
C VAL A 307 -21.66 -18.37 -15.60
N GLY A 308 -20.82 -18.59 -16.62
CA GLY A 308 -20.80 -19.84 -17.41
C GLY A 308 -19.78 -20.88 -16.93
N THR A 309 -18.85 -20.54 -16.03
CA THR A 309 -17.84 -21.51 -15.57
C THR A 309 -18.47 -22.64 -14.75
N GLY A 310 -18.11 -23.89 -15.09
CA GLY A 310 -18.37 -25.08 -14.31
C GLY A 310 -17.23 -25.50 -13.39
N SER A 311 -16.06 -24.85 -13.53
CA SER A 311 -14.85 -25.20 -12.79
C SER A 311 -14.98 -24.89 -11.29
N PHE A 312 -14.45 -25.78 -10.46
CA PHE A 312 -14.46 -25.60 -9.02
C PHE A 312 -13.59 -24.41 -8.58
N PHE A 313 -12.39 -24.25 -9.18
CA PHE A 313 -11.49 -23.11 -8.95
C PHE A 313 -11.57 -22.14 -10.13
N LEU A 314 -11.87 -20.86 -9.82
CA LEU A 314 -11.73 -19.73 -10.74
C LEU A 314 -10.60 -18.82 -10.22
N VAL A 315 -9.49 -18.71 -10.99
CA VAL A 315 -8.32 -17.92 -10.60
C VAL A 315 -8.31 -16.57 -11.30
N ALA A 316 -8.37 -15.50 -10.54
CA ALA A 316 -8.39 -14.11 -11.02
C ALA A 316 -7.23 -13.29 -10.40
N ASN A 317 -6.92 -12.12 -10.94
CA ASN A 317 -6.04 -11.17 -10.27
C ASN A 317 -6.80 -10.02 -9.62
N TYR A 318 -6.13 -9.30 -8.71
CA TYR A 318 -6.71 -8.18 -7.96
C TYR A 318 -7.26 -7.07 -8.88
N GLU A 319 -6.54 -6.76 -9.96
CA GLU A 319 -6.89 -5.72 -10.92
C GLU A 319 -8.15 -6.09 -11.72
N GLN A 320 -8.31 -7.37 -12.10
CA GLN A 320 -9.52 -7.88 -12.76
C GLN A 320 -10.75 -7.71 -11.87
N ILE A 321 -10.66 -8.17 -10.61
CA ILE A 321 -11.74 -8.04 -9.63
C ILE A 321 -12.12 -6.55 -9.43
N MET A 322 -11.13 -5.66 -9.34
CA MET A 322 -11.38 -4.22 -9.22
C MET A 322 -12.10 -3.61 -10.42
N ARG A 323 -11.74 -4.05 -11.65
CA ARG A 323 -12.33 -3.53 -12.89
C ARG A 323 -13.73 -4.09 -13.16
N ASP A 324 -13.93 -5.36 -12.81
CA ASP A 324 -15.19 -6.05 -13.06
C ASP A 324 -16.28 -5.65 -12.06
N GLY A 325 -15.86 -5.21 -10.86
CA GLY A 325 -16.75 -4.75 -9.81
C GLY A 325 -17.37 -5.89 -9.00
N THR A 326 -18.09 -5.50 -7.94
CA THR A 326 -18.77 -6.46 -7.04
C THR A 326 -19.90 -7.22 -7.72
N ASP A 327 -20.58 -6.61 -8.70
CA ASP A 327 -21.72 -7.22 -9.40
C ASP A 327 -21.34 -8.48 -10.16
N ALA A 328 -20.12 -8.54 -10.74
CA ALA A 328 -19.62 -9.72 -11.41
C ALA A 328 -19.41 -10.88 -10.43
N ILE A 329 -18.87 -10.58 -9.24
CA ILE A 329 -18.62 -11.55 -8.18
C ILE A 329 -19.96 -12.02 -7.56
N ASP A 330 -20.93 -11.12 -7.40
CA ASP A 330 -22.27 -11.47 -6.91
C ASP A 330 -23.02 -12.40 -7.89
N ARG A 331 -22.69 -12.35 -9.19
CA ARG A 331 -23.19 -13.30 -10.20
C ARG A 331 -22.49 -14.66 -10.10
N PHE A 332 -21.19 -14.68 -9.86
CA PHE A 332 -20.43 -15.93 -9.66
C PHE A 332 -20.83 -16.62 -8.36
N LYS A 333 -21.18 -15.86 -7.31
CA LYS A 333 -21.57 -16.34 -5.97
C LYS A 333 -20.57 -17.36 -5.40
N PRO A 334 -19.31 -16.96 -5.14
CA PRO A 334 -18.33 -17.88 -4.58
C PRO A 334 -18.74 -18.34 -3.19
N ASP A 335 -18.63 -19.64 -2.92
CA ASP A 335 -18.75 -20.19 -1.57
C ASP A 335 -17.52 -19.85 -0.73
N LEU A 336 -16.34 -19.90 -1.36
CA LEU A 336 -15.04 -19.58 -0.75
C LEU A 336 -14.31 -18.55 -1.60
N ILE A 337 -13.74 -17.54 -0.93
CA ILE A 337 -12.77 -16.60 -1.52
C ILE A 337 -11.42 -16.83 -0.87
N ILE A 338 -10.40 -17.09 -1.70
CA ILE A 338 -8.99 -17.17 -1.27
C ILE A 338 -8.27 -15.93 -1.77
N LEU A 339 -7.66 -15.17 -0.86
CA LEU A 339 -6.81 -14.03 -1.20
C LEU A 339 -5.35 -14.40 -0.93
N ASP A 340 -4.54 -14.50 -1.96
CA ASP A 340 -3.10 -14.72 -1.80
C ASP A 340 -2.33 -13.41 -1.94
N GLU A 341 -1.19 -13.28 -1.23
CA GLU A 341 -0.42 -12.05 -1.08
C GLU A 341 -1.32 -10.87 -0.64
N ALA A 342 -2.09 -11.11 0.41
CA ALA A 342 -3.16 -10.21 0.86
C ALA A 342 -2.68 -8.86 1.40
N GLN A 343 -1.36 -8.62 1.51
CA GLN A 343 -0.82 -7.28 1.73
C GLN A 343 -1.27 -6.27 0.66
N ARG A 344 -1.80 -6.73 -0.47
CA ARG A 344 -2.46 -5.88 -1.48
C ARG A 344 -3.67 -5.11 -0.94
N ILE A 345 -4.31 -5.59 0.12
CA ILE A 345 -5.44 -4.93 0.79
C ILE A 345 -5.09 -4.34 2.15
N LYS A 346 -3.81 -4.28 2.55
CA LYS A 346 -3.36 -3.77 3.85
C LYS A 346 -3.69 -2.30 4.10
N ASN A 347 -3.75 -1.50 3.08
CA ASN A 347 -4.11 -0.09 3.23
C ASN A 347 -5.63 0.09 3.09
N TRP A 348 -6.31 0.26 4.23
CA TRP A 348 -7.77 0.39 4.34
C TRP A 348 -8.38 1.52 3.50
N ASN A 349 -7.61 2.55 3.17
CA ASN A 349 -8.09 3.74 2.43
C ASN A 349 -8.05 3.57 0.91
N THR A 350 -7.41 2.52 0.38
CA THR A 350 -7.29 2.29 -1.06
C THR A 350 -8.61 1.82 -1.68
N LYS A 351 -8.76 2.11 -2.99
CA LYS A 351 -9.88 1.60 -3.77
C LYS A 351 -9.92 0.06 -3.76
N THR A 352 -8.75 -0.57 -3.82
CA THR A 352 -8.60 -2.03 -3.76
C THR A 352 -9.19 -2.57 -2.47
N ALA A 353 -8.69 -2.15 -1.31
CA ALA A 353 -9.19 -2.63 -0.02
C ALA A 353 -10.71 -2.42 0.14
N ARG A 354 -11.21 -1.25 -0.26
CA ARG A 354 -12.65 -0.95 -0.21
C ARG A 354 -13.49 -1.87 -1.11
N THR A 355 -12.99 -2.23 -2.28
CA THR A 355 -13.69 -3.15 -3.20
C THR A 355 -13.72 -4.56 -2.61
N PHE A 356 -12.57 -5.07 -2.15
CA PHE A 356 -12.49 -6.41 -1.58
C PHE A 356 -13.32 -6.57 -0.31
N LYS A 357 -13.39 -5.57 0.56
CA LYS A 357 -14.25 -5.57 1.75
C LYS A 357 -15.75 -5.60 1.46
N LYS A 358 -16.17 -5.36 0.21
CA LYS A 358 -17.57 -5.51 -0.22
C LYS A 358 -17.91 -6.91 -0.71
N LEU A 359 -16.90 -7.73 -1.03
CA LEU A 359 -17.13 -9.10 -1.50
C LEU A 359 -17.77 -9.95 -0.42
N ARG A 360 -18.68 -10.84 -0.84
CA ARG A 360 -19.42 -11.72 0.03
C ARG A 360 -19.15 -13.18 -0.31
N SER A 361 -18.85 -13.98 0.69
CA SER A 361 -18.72 -15.43 0.60
C SER A 361 -18.97 -16.05 1.96
N ARG A 362 -19.38 -17.30 1.98
CA ARG A 362 -19.55 -18.07 3.21
C ARG A 362 -18.20 -18.30 3.90
N PHE A 363 -17.18 -18.63 3.12
CA PHE A 363 -15.83 -18.93 3.58
C PHE A 363 -14.83 -17.93 2.99
N ALA A 364 -13.75 -17.65 3.71
CA ALA A 364 -12.68 -16.78 3.23
C ALA A 364 -11.32 -17.18 3.82
N PHE A 365 -10.35 -17.45 2.96
CA PHE A 365 -8.97 -17.69 3.35
C PHE A 365 -8.09 -16.54 2.90
N VAL A 366 -7.27 -16.04 3.79
CA VAL A 366 -6.29 -14.99 3.53
C VAL A 366 -4.91 -15.55 3.74
N LEU A 367 -4.10 -15.53 2.69
CA LEU A 367 -2.73 -16.01 2.70
C LEU A 367 -1.79 -14.82 2.62
N THR A 368 -0.85 -14.73 3.55
CA THR A 368 0.17 -13.68 3.53
C THR A 368 1.39 -14.14 4.32
N GLY A 369 2.59 -13.87 3.83
CA GLY A 369 3.83 -14.08 4.60
C GLY A 369 4.16 -12.89 5.50
N THR A 370 3.52 -11.74 5.28
CA THR A 370 3.79 -10.47 5.98
C THR A 370 2.49 -9.75 6.28
N PRO A 371 1.73 -10.18 7.29
CA PRO A 371 0.46 -9.54 7.66
C PRO A 371 0.67 -8.13 8.22
N LEU A 372 1.89 -7.81 8.66
CA LEU A 372 2.31 -6.53 9.19
C LEU A 372 3.68 -6.15 8.60
N GLU A 373 3.80 -4.96 8.02
CA GLU A 373 5.08 -4.46 7.48
C GLU A 373 5.54 -3.16 8.16
N ASN A 374 4.62 -2.22 8.39
CA ASN A 374 4.98 -0.90 8.89
C ASN A 374 4.09 -0.41 10.03
N ARG A 375 2.81 -0.78 10.06
CA ARG A 375 1.80 -0.22 10.99
C ARG A 375 0.76 -1.25 11.35
N ILE A 376 0.32 -1.26 12.61
CA ILE A 376 -0.70 -2.20 13.09
C ILE A 376 -2.07 -2.05 12.38
N ASP A 377 -2.39 -0.88 11.84
CA ASP A 377 -3.61 -0.68 11.05
C ASP A 377 -3.55 -1.39 9.67
N GLU A 378 -2.38 -1.85 9.19
CA GLU A 378 -2.26 -2.75 8.05
C GLU A 378 -2.90 -4.10 8.36
N PHE A 379 -2.63 -4.65 9.53
CA PHE A 379 -3.25 -5.89 10.02
C PHE A 379 -4.76 -5.71 10.21
N TYR A 380 -5.20 -4.60 10.83
CA TYR A 380 -6.62 -4.26 10.93
C TYR A 380 -7.35 -4.37 9.59
N SER A 381 -6.76 -3.83 8.52
CA SER A 381 -7.37 -3.84 7.19
C SER A 381 -7.54 -5.25 6.62
N ILE A 382 -6.59 -6.15 6.88
CA ILE A 382 -6.63 -7.55 6.46
C ILE A 382 -7.65 -8.32 7.31
N ALA A 383 -7.59 -8.16 8.64
CA ALA A 383 -8.49 -8.81 9.57
C ALA A 383 -9.96 -8.43 9.34
N GLU A 384 -10.23 -7.17 8.96
CA GLU A 384 -11.58 -6.69 8.62
C GLU A 384 -12.23 -7.45 7.44
N PHE A 385 -11.43 -7.99 6.51
CA PHE A 385 -11.94 -8.85 5.44
C PHE A 385 -12.39 -10.21 5.96
N VAL A 386 -11.68 -10.77 6.93
CA VAL A 386 -11.98 -12.08 7.55
C VAL A 386 -13.13 -11.94 8.54
N ASP A 387 -12.99 -11.08 9.52
CA ASP A 387 -14.01 -10.78 10.53
C ASP A 387 -14.13 -9.27 10.78
N PRO A 388 -15.12 -8.61 10.19
CA PRO A 388 -15.36 -7.18 10.39
C PRO A 388 -15.69 -6.77 11.83
N SER A 389 -16.09 -7.74 12.67
CA SER A 389 -16.48 -7.47 14.06
C SER A 389 -15.35 -7.64 15.06
N LEU A 390 -14.24 -8.29 14.70
CA LEU A 390 -13.16 -8.64 15.60
C LEU A 390 -12.57 -7.41 16.33
N PHE A 391 -12.22 -6.39 15.56
CA PHE A 391 -11.65 -5.14 16.07
C PHE A 391 -12.65 -3.96 16.04
N GLY A 392 -13.83 -4.20 15.49
CA GLY A 392 -14.83 -3.15 15.31
C GLY A 392 -14.45 -2.10 14.27
N SER A 393 -14.80 -0.85 14.52
CA SER A 393 -14.45 0.27 13.62
C SER A 393 -13.02 0.75 13.83
N LEU A 394 -12.43 1.36 12.78
CA LEU A 394 -11.06 1.85 12.81
C LEU A 394 -10.79 2.84 13.96
N PHE A 395 -11.75 3.71 14.30
CA PHE A 395 -11.58 4.65 15.42
C PHE A 395 -11.46 3.92 16.77
N ARG A 396 -12.20 2.82 16.96
CA ARG A 396 -12.07 1.97 18.17
C ARG A 396 -10.75 1.24 18.20
N PHE A 397 -10.34 0.68 17.06
CA PHE A 397 -9.03 0.05 16.91
C PHE A 397 -7.91 1.04 17.26
N ASN A 398 -7.94 2.23 16.71
CA ASN A 398 -6.93 3.24 16.97
C ASN A 398 -6.88 3.64 18.44
N ARG A 399 -8.05 3.83 19.07
CA ARG A 399 -8.15 4.17 20.49
C ARG A 399 -7.65 3.04 21.40
N ALA A 400 -7.87 1.79 21.01
CA ALA A 400 -7.45 0.65 21.80
C ALA A 400 -5.94 0.40 21.73
N TYR A 401 -5.32 0.61 20.56
CA TYR A 401 -3.97 0.13 20.29
C TYR A 401 -2.93 1.20 20.01
N TYR A 402 -3.33 2.49 19.87
CA TYR A 402 -2.39 3.60 19.78
C TYR A 402 -2.49 4.51 21.01
N ARG A 403 -1.33 4.95 21.51
CA ARG A 403 -1.23 6.08 22.42
C ARG A 403 -1.15 7.36 21.60
N PHE A 404 -1.80 8.43 22.07
CA PHE A 404 -1.80 9.71 21.40
C PHE A 404 -1.26 10.79 22.34
N ASP A 405 -0.52 11.74 21.79
CA ASP A 405 -0.07 12.93 22.51
C ASP A 405 -1.23 13.94 22.68
N GLU A 406 -1.00 15.00 23.45
CA GLU A 406 -1.98 16.08 23.67
C GLU A 406 -2.44 16.75 22.36
N LYS A 407 -1.64 16.64 21.30
CA LYS A 407 -1.94 17.17 19.96
C LYS A 407 -2.67 16.16 19.06
N GLY A 408 -3.03 15.00 19.59
CA GLY A 408 -3.71 13.93 18.87
C GLY A 408 -2.85 13.22 17.83
N LYS A 409 -1.51 13.27 17.97
CA LYS A 409 -0.58 12.48 17.16
C LYS A 409 -0.29 11.17 17.90
N SER A 410 -0.06 10.09 17.13
CA SER A 410 0.35 8.81 17.70
C SER A 410 1.72 8.96 18.37
N ALA A 411 1.78 8.66 19.65
CA ALA A 411 2.97 8.70 20.49
C ALA A 411 3.51 7.32 20.85
N GLY A 412 2.78 6.25 20.50
CA GLY A 412 3.19 4.89 20.83
C GLY A 412 2.11 3.86 20.53
N MET A 413 2.39 2.62 20.82
CA MET A 413 1.44 1.52 20.80
C MET A 413 1.11 1.10 22.24
N GLN A 414 -0.06 0.47 22.43
CA GLN A 414 -0.52 -0.03 23.71
C GLN A 414 -1.37 -1.29 23.52
N ASN A 415 -1.59 -2.05 24.56
CA ASN A 415 -2.45 -3.25 24.59
C ASN A 415 -2.11 -4.27 23.49
N LEU A 416 -0.82 -4.48 23.23
CA LEU A 416 -0.37 -5.40 22.18
C LEU A 416 -0.73 -6.86 22.49
N ASP A 417 -0.77 -7.24 23.77
CA ASP A 417 -1.19 -8.60 24.18
C ASP A 417 -2.65 -8.86 23.80
N ASP A 418 -3.56 -7.91 24.04
CA ASP A 418 -4.96 -8.02 23.60
C ASP A 418 -5.08 -8.05 22.07
N LEU A 419 -4.23 -7.30 21.36
CA LEU A 419 -4.16 -7.37 19.91
C LEU A 419 -3.73 -8.76 19.44
N HIS A 420 -2.70 -9.32 20.05
CA HIS A 420 -2.17 -10.64 19.75
C HIS A 420 -3.20 -11.74 20.05
N GLU A 421 -3.81 -11.73 21.23
CA GLU A 421 -4.85 -12.69 21.63
C GLU A 421 -6.03 -12.68 20.65
N LYS A 422 -6.54 -11.51 20.28
CA LYS A 422 -7.59 -11.38 19.28
C LYS A 422 -7.15 -11.85 17.90
N ALA A 423 -5.93 -11.51 17.47
CA ALA A 423 -5.38 -11.97 16.20
C ALA A 423 -5.30 -13.51 16.15
N ALA A 424 -4.86 -14.17 17.20
CA ALA A 424 -4.76 -15.63 17.29
C ALA A 424 -6.12 -16.35 17.11
N THR A 425 -7.24 -15.66 17.38
CA THR A 425 -8.57 -16.25 17.13
C THR A 425 -8.86 -16.53 15.66
N ILE A 426 -8.26 -15.77 14.74
CA ILE A 426 -8.49 -15.85 13.29
C ILE A 426 -7.24 -16.15 12.48
N MET A 427 -6.05 -16.11 13.08
CA MET A 427 -4.77 -16.20 12.39
C MET A 427 -3.95 -17.35 12.93
N LEU A 428 -3.34 -18.13 12.03
CA LEU A 428 -2.26 -19.05 12.32
C LEU A 428 -0.99 -18.51 11.68
N ARG A 429 0.09 -18.39 12.47
CA ARG A 429 1.39 -17.94 12.00
C ARG A 429 2.47 -18.88 12.54
N ARG A 430 3.29 -19.41 11.65
CA ARG A 430 4.46 -20.21 12.00
C ARG A 430 5.67 -19.67 11.28
N ARG A 431 6.79 -19.71 11.95
CA ARG A 431 8.10 -19.33 11.43
C ARG A 431 8.84 -20.54 10.93
N LYS A 432 9.84 -20.31 10.12
CA LYS A 432 10.71 -21.38 9.61
C LYS A 432 11.50 -22.07 10.70
N ASP A 433 11.93 -21.31 11.72
CA ASP A 433 12.62 -21.85 12.90
C ASP A 433 11.81 -22.89 13.69
N MET A 434 10.49 -22.85 13.59
CA MET A 434 9.58 -23.83 14.22
C MET A 434 9.46 -25.16 13.43
N VAL A 435 10.00 -25.19 12.21
CA VAL A 435 9.89 -26.33 11.27
C VAL A 435 11.25 -26.63 10.62
N GLU A 436 12.33 -26.31 11.34
CA GLU A 436 13.71 -26.29 10.84
C GLU A 436 14.25 -27.63 10.35
N ASP A 437 13.83 -28.77 10.91
CA ASP A 437 14.33 -30.10 10.59
C ASP A 437 14.24 -30.50 9.10
N GLU A 438 13.62 -29.67 8.27
CA GLU A 438 13.37 -29.97 6.86
C GLU A 438 13.82 -28.87 5.87
N LEU A 439 14.52 -27.83 6.33
CA LEU A 439 15.05 -26.77 5.47
C LEU A 439 16.56 -26.92 5.31
N PRO A 440 17.12 -26.64 4.09
CA PRO A 440 18.56 -26.63 3.90
C PRO A 440 19.21 -25.47 4.66
N GLY A 441 20.50 -25.59 4.95
CA GLY A 441 21.31 -24.50 5.49
C GLY A 441 21.21 -23.23 4.62
N ARG A 442 21.36 -22.06 5.25
CA ARG A 442 21.39 -20.75 4.58
C ARG A 442 22.58 -19.94 5.09
N THR A 443 23.35 -19.40 4.16
CA THR A 443 24.48 -18.52 4.45
C THR A 443 24.26 -17.18 3.74
N ASP A 444 24.27 -16.08 4.51
CA ASP A 444 24.08 -14.70 3.98
C ASP A 444 25.43 -13.99 3.96
N LYS A 445 25.83 -13.47 2.79
CA LYS A 445 27.05 -12.69 2.58
C LYS A 445 26.73 -11.30 2.02
N ASN A 446 27.32 -10.26 2.57
CA ASN A 446 27.26 -8.90 2.06
C ASN A 446 28.62 -8.53 1.45
N TYR A 447 28.61 -8.16 0.17
CA TYR A 447 29.78 -7.65 -0.54
C TYR A 447 29.66 -6.14 -0.64
N PHE A 448 30.64 -5.43 -0.10
CA PHE A 448 30.68 -3.98 -0.17
C PHE A 448 31.47 -3.54 -1.39
N VAL A 449 30.82 -2.84 -2.30
CA VAL A 449 31.34 -2.45 -3.60
C VAL A 449 31.52 -0.95 -3.65
N PRO A 450 32.74 -0.43 -3.88
CA PRO A 450 32.99 1.00 -3.99
C PRO A 450 32.36 1.57 -5.27
N MET A 451 31.83 2.78 -5.18
CA MET A 451 31.31 3.51 -6.34
C MET A 451 32.47 4.07 -7.20
N THR A 452 32.23 4.22 -8.51
CA THR A 452 33.14 5.01 -9.37
C THR A 452 33.15 6.47 -8.94
N LYS A 453 34.19 7.22 -9.32
CA LYS A 453 34.27 8.66 -9.04
C LYS A 453 33.07 9.42 -9.58
N GLU A 454 32.61 9.07 -10.76
CA GLU A 454 31.45 9.71 -11.40
C GLU A 454 30.14 9.37 -10.69
N GLN A 455 29.93 8.10 -10.28
CA GLN A 455 28.79 7.72 -9.46
C GLN A 455 28.78 8.49 -8.14
N SER A 456 29.93 8.56 -7.46
CA SER A 456 30.08 9.24 -6.17
C SER A 456 29.77 10.74 -6.28
N LEU A 457 30.25 11.40 -7.33
CA LEU A 457 29.99 12.83 -7.55
C LEU A 457 28.48 13.10 -7.69
N ARG A 458 27.82 12.35 -8.58
CA ARG A 458 26.36 12.48 -8.81
C ARG A 458 25.54 12.07 -7.59
N TYR A 459 26.02 11.09 -6.85
CA TYR A 459 25.36 10.64 -5.60
C TYR A 459 25.39 11.76 -4.56
N CYS A 460 26.53 12.41 -4.34
CA CYS A 460 26.67 13.53 -3.39
C CYS A 460 25.74 14.70 -3.75
N GLU A 461 25.55 15.01 -5.04
CA GLU A 461 24.61 16.05 -5.45
C GLU A 461 23.16 15.77 -4.98
N PHE A 462 22.70 14.53 -5.11
CA PHE A 462 21.37 14.14 -4.62
C PHE A 462 21.32 14.03 -3.11
N GLU A 463 22.41 13.59 -2.47
CA GLU A 463 22.54 13.55 -1.03
C GLU A 463 22.40 14.95 -0.42
N ASP A 464 23.06 15.96 -0.99
CA ASP A 464 22.91 17.36 -0.60
C ASP A 464 21.47 17.87 -0.74
N LYS A 465 20.81 17.54 -1.85
CA LYS A 465 19.39 17.90 -2.07
C LYS A 465 18.47 17.26 -1.04
N VAL A 466 18.71 16.01 -0.68
CA VAL A 466 17.99 15.29 0.39
C VAL A 466 18.29 15.94 1.75
N ALA A 467 19.55 16.23 2.07
CA ALA A 467 19.95 16.86 3.33
C ALA A 467 19.27 18.22 3.53
N ARG A 468 19.21 19.06 2.48
CA ARG A 468 18.49 20.35 2.51
C ARG A 468 16.99 20.18 2.78
N LEU A 469 16.34 19.19 2.17
CA LEU A 469 14.93 18.91 2.42
C LEU A 469 14.70 18.38 3.85
N CYS A 470 15.59 17.54 4.37
CA CYS A 470 15.56 17.07 5.75
C CYS A 470 15.76 18.20 6.76
N ALA A 471 16.73 19.10 6.53
CA ALA A 471 16.93 20.29 7.35
C ALA A 471 15.70 21.21 7.36
N ARG A 472 15.03 21.36 6.21
CA ARG A 472 13.77 22.10 6.11
C ARG A 472 12.64 21.40 6.86
N ALA A 473 12.58 20.06 6.80
CA ALA A 473 11.60 19.26 7.53
C ALA A 473 11.70 19.39 9.05
N LYS A 474 12.92 19.61 9.59
CA LYS A 474 13.14 19.90 11.02
C LYS A 474 12.53 21.24 11.44
N LYS A 475 12.48 22.24 10.54
CA LYS A 475 11.94 23.57 10.82
C LYS A 475 10.42 23.67 10.60
N ARG A 476 9.87 23.00 9.60
CA ARG A 476 8.44 22.97 9.27
C ARG A 476 8.05 21.68 8.53
N PRO A 477 6.77 21.23 8.58
CA PRO A 477 6.31 20.12 7.78
C PRO A 477 6.54 20.39 6.28
N LEU A 478 7.03 19.36 5.56
CA LEU A 478 7.20 19.45 4.12
C LEU A 478 5.81 19.48 3.42
N THR A 479 5.72 20.26 2.37
CA THR A 479 4.58 20.27 1.46
C THR A 479 4.47 18.93 0.72
N LYS A 480 3.33 18.69 0.05
CA LYS A 480 3.14 17.46 -0.74
C LYS A 480 4.19 17.33 -1.85
N ASP A 481 4.57 18.44 -2.45
CA ASP A 481 5.52 18.43 -3.58
C ASP A 481 6.95 18.30 -3.08
N GLU A 482 7.33 18.97 -1.98
CA GLU A 482 8.63 18.73 -1.33
C GLU A 482 8.77 17.27 -0.87
N MET A 483 7.71 16.64 -0.43
CA MET A 483 7.74 15.22 -0.08
C MET A 483 7.92 14.32 -1.32
N LYS A 484 7.27 14.64 -2.44
CA LYS A 484 7.50 13.92 -3.71
C LYS A 484 8.92 14.11 -4.21
N LEU A 485 9.45 15.34 -4.09
CA LEU A 485 10.82 15.66 -4.49
C LEU A 485 11.83 14.87 -3.64
N LEU A 486 11.63 14.81 -2.32
CA LEU A 486 12.44 14.00 -1.42
C LEU A 486 12.45 12.53 -1.84
N GLN A 487 11.27 11.95 -2.10
CA GLN A 487 11.15 10.56 -2.56
C GLN A 487 11.87 10.33 -3.89
N ARG A 488 11.77 11.28 -4.84
CA ARG A 488 12.46 11.21 -6.13
C ARG A 488 13.98 11.26 -5.95
N HIS A 489 14.51 12.15 -5.12
CA HIS A 489 15.95 12.23 -4.88
C HIS A 489 16.49 10.97 -4.19
N LEU A 490 15.77 10.42 -3.22
CA LEU A 490 16.11 9.13 -2.60
C LEU A 490 16.12 7.98 -3.61
N ALA A 491 15.18 7.98 -4.55
CA ALA A 491 15.17 6.99 -5.63
C ALA A 491 16.39 7.17 -6.55
N CYS A 492 16.75 8.42 -6.92
CA CYS A 492 17.97 8.70 -7.70
C CYS A 492 19.25 8.26 -6.99
N MET A 493 19.37 8.50 -5.67
CA MET A 493 20.49 8.01 -4.89
C MET A 493 20.63 6.48 -4.96
N ARG A 494 19.51 5.74 -4.84
CA ARG A 494 19.53 4.27 -4.97
C ARG A 494 19.90 3.81 -6.37
N MET A 495 19.39 4.49 -7.41
CA MET A 495 19.76 4.19 -8.79
C MET A 495 21.26 4.35 -9.02
N LEU A 496 21.86 5.39 -8.44
CA LEU A 496 23.29 5.68 -8.52
C LEU A 496 24.14 4.69 -7.71
N CYS A 497 23.62 4.09 -6.64
CA CYS A 497 24.30 2.98 -5.98
C CYS A 497 24.55 1.80 -6.93
N ASP A 498 23.65 1.57 -7.89
CA ASP A 498 23.78 0.49 -8.84
C ASP A 498 24.60 0.90 -10.06
N THR A 499 24.19 1.95 -10.76
CA THR A 499 24.90 2.46 -11.95
C THR A 499 24.35 3.82 -12.37
N CYS A 500 25.21 4.65 -12.98
CA CYS A 500 24.77 5.87 -13.64
C CYS A 500 23.87 5.61 -14.84
N PHE A 501 23.97 4.45 -15.49
CA PHE A 501 23.20 4.09 -16.69
C PHE A 501 21.69 4.17 -16.50
N ILE A 502 21.18 3.98 -15.29
CA ILE A 502 19.75 4.08 -15.00
C ILE A 502 19.23 5.50 -15.25
N LEU A 503 20.06 6.52 -14.94
CA LEU A 503 19.72 7.95 -15.10
C LEU A 503 20.26 8.56 -16.40
N ASP A 504 21.37 8.02 -16.92
CA ASP A 504 22.08 8.53 -18.09
C ASP A 504 22.60 7.37 -18.94
N ASP A 505 21.95 7.15 -20.10
CA ASP A 505 22.23 6.02 -20.99
C ASP A 505 23.66 5.99 -21.56
N LYS A 506 24.40 7.11 -21.40
CA LYS A 506 25.77 7.22 -21.93
C LYS A 506 26.82 6.55 -21.03
N ILE A 507 26.51 6.38 -19.75
CA ILE A 507 27.47 5.89 -18.75
C ILE A 507 27.11 4.48 -18.37
N ARG A 508 27.75 3.50 -18.99
CA ARG A 508 27.42 2.07 -18.86
C ARG A 508 28.33 1.31 -17.89
N VAL A 509 29.02 2.00 -17.00
CA VAL A 509 29.91 1.39 -16.01
C VAL A 509 29.14 1.06 -14.75
N SER A 510 29.35 -0.13 -14.21
CA SER A 510 28.78 -0.55 -12.92
C SER A 510 29.75 -1.49 -12.19
N PRO A 511 30.41 -1.02 -11.12
CA PRO A 511 31.28 -1.88 -10.31
C PRO A 511 30.57 -3.11 -9.75
N LYS A 512 29.27 -2.99 -9.42
CA LYS A 512 28.46 -4.14 -8.96
C LYS A 512 28.32 -5.22 -10.02
N ILE A 513 28.29 -4.88 -11.31
CA ILE A 513 28.28 -5.88 -12.39
C ILE A 513 29.62 -6.59 -12.48
N ASP A 514 30.72 -5.87 -12.36
CA ASP A 514 32.05 -6.46 -12.38
C ASP A 514 32.24 -7.41 -11.18
N GLU A 515 31.82 -6.99 -9.99
CA GLU A 515 31.81 -7.83 -8.78
C GLU A 515 30.90 -9.07 -8.95
N ALA A 516 29.70 -8.88 -9.51
CA ALA A 516 28.78 -10.02 -9.79
C ALA A 516 29.42 -11.03 -10.72
N MET A 517 30.13 -10.60 -11.75
CA MET A 517 30.82 -11.51 -12.69
C MET A 517 31.96 -12.24 -12.01
N ALA A 518 32.77 -11.57 -11.17
CA ALA A 518 33.82 -12.20 -10.38
C ALA A 518 33.26 -13.30 -9.45
N VAL A 519 32.16 -12.99 -8.76
CA VAL A 519 31.45 -13.96 -7.90
C VAL A 519 30.88 -15.12 -8.70
N PHE A 520 30.39 -14.90 -9.93
CA PHE A 520 29.92 -15.98 -10.79
C PHE A 520 31.08 -16.92 -11.21
N GLU A 521 32.22 -16.37 -11.54
CA GLU A 521 33.42 -17.11 -11.88
C GLU A 521 33.85 -18.00 -10.72
N ASP A 522 33.91 -17.45 -9.49
CA ASP A 522 34.24 -18.20 -8.27
C ASP A 522 33.26 -19.37 -8.02
N ILE A 523 31.94 -19.09 -8.14
CA ILE A 523 30.92 -20.11 -7.91
C ILE A 523 30.99 -21.19 -8.97
N PHE A 524 31.12 -20.85 -10.25
CA PHE A 524 31.14 -21.80 -11.33
C PHE A 524 32.44 -22.58 -11.40
N SER A 525 33.55 -22.02 -10.95
CA SER A 525 34.82 -22.73 -10.80
C SER A 525 34.78 -23.75 -9.66
N SER A 526 34.09 -23.41 -8.56
CA SER A 526 33.91 -24.32 -7.43
C SER A 526 32.90 -25.43 -7.71
N ASP A 527 31.80 -25.14 -8.38
CA ASP A 527 30.73 -26.07 -8.71
C ASP A 527 29.97 -25.63 -9.96
N SER A 528 30.33 -26.20 -11.11
CA SER A 528 29.74 -25.85 -12.40
C SER A 528 28.24 -26.16 -12.51
N SER A 529 27.69 -26.98 -11.62
CA SER A 529 26.27 -27.38 -11.61
C SER A 529 25.37 -26.40 -10.85
N ARG A 530 25.93 -25.40 -10.15
CA ARG A 530 25.14 -24.42 -9.41
C ARG A 530 24.40 -23.48 -10.35
N LYS A 531 23.15 -23.19 -9.96
CA LYS A 531 22.31 -22.19 -10.64
C LYS A 531 22.11 -20.99 -9.73
N ILE A 532 22.14 -19.80 -10.34
CA ILE A 532 22.08 -18.50 -9.66
C ILE A 532 20.82 -17.77 -10.07
N VAL A 533 20.10 -17.20 -9.11
CA VAL A 533 19.02 -16.26 -9.37
C VAL A 533 19.47 -14.86 -8.97
N VAL A 534 19.41 -13.93 -9.90
CA VAL A 534 19.80 -12.53 -9.70
C VAL A 534 18.57 -11.65 -9.65
N PHE A 535 18.45 -10.87 -8.60
CA PHE A 535 17.36 -9.91 -8.42
C PHE A 535 17.86 -8.47 -8.50
N SER A 536 17.08 -7.63 -9.20
CA SER A 536 17.20 -6.17 -9.16
C SER A 536 15.84 -5.51 -9.31
N GLU A 537 15.63 -4.38 -8.62
CA GLU A 537 14.48 -3.50 -8.80
C GLU A 537 14.54 -2.79 -10.18
N TRP A 538 15.76 -2.58 -10.71
CA TRP A 538 16.02 -1.82 -11.91
C TRP A 538 16.26 -2.71 -13.13
N VAL A 539 15.38 -2.65 -14.11
CA VAL A 539 15.50 -3.44 -15.35
C VAL A 539 16.78 -3.09 -16.11
N LYS A 540 17.19 -1.81 -16.15
CA LYS A 540 18.44 -1.38 -16.80
C LYS A 540 19.70 -1.99 -16.18
N MET A 541 19.67 -2.28 -14.88
CA MET A 541 20.76 -3.00 -14.21
C MET A 541 20.85 -4.45 -14.72
N LEU A 542 19.69 -5.08 -14.89
CA LEU A 542 19.63 -6.44 -15.46
C LEU A 542 20.05 -6.46 -16.94
N GLU A 543 19.77 -5.41 -17.71
CA GLU A 543 20.20 -5.25 -19.09
C GLU A 543 21.73 -5.19 -19.20
N LEU A 544 22.41 -4.44 -18.32
CA LEU A 544 23.86 -4.40 -18.28
C LEU A 544 24.45 -5.78 -17.95
N LEU A 545 23.87 -6.49 -17.00
CA LEU A 545 24.32 -7.84 -16.66
C LEU A 545 24.05 -8.82 -17.80
N GLU A 546 22.92 -8.71 -18.48
CA GLU A 546 22.57 -9.49 -19.67
C GLU A 546 23.62 -9.34 -20.77
N GLU A 547 24.04 -8.08 -21.07
CA GLU A 547 25.10 -7.82 -22.05
C GLU A 547 26.44 -8.45 -21.66
N ARG A 548 26.77 -8.39 -20.36
CA ARG A 548 28.01 -8.99 -19.85
C ARG A 548 28.01 -10.51 -19.94
N LEU A 549 26.90 -11.14 -19.54
CA LEU A 549 26.72 -12.60 -19.63
C LEU A 549 26.80 -13.11 -21.08
N LYS A 550 26.20 -12.35 -22.02
CA LYS A 550 26.32 -12.67 -23.47
C LYS A 550 27.76 -12.62 -23.95
N LYS A 551 28.51 -11.59 -23.55
CA LYS A 551 29.91 -11.41 -23.93
C LYS A 551 30.80 -12.54 -23.41
N GLU A 552 30.51 -13.02 -22.22
CA GLU A 552 31.28 -14.06 -21.55
C GLU A 552 30.76 -15.48 -21.84
N GLY A 553 29.71 -15.60 -22.68
CA GLY A 553 29.16 -16.89 -23.09
C GLY A 553 28.44 -17.68 -22.00
N VAL A 554 28.03 -17.01 -20.91
CA VAL A 554 27.29 -17.66 -19.81
C VAL A 554 25.82 -17.78 -20.17
N GLY A 555 25.25 -18.98 -20.12
CA GLY A 555 23.85 -19.27 -20.38
C GLY A 555 22.94 -18.65 -19.31
N PHE A 556 21.94 -17.86 -19.73
CA PHE A 556 21.01 -17.19 -18.83
C PHE A 556 19.59 -17.15 -19.38
N ALA A 557 18.63 -16.89 -18.49
CA ALA A 557 17.22 -16.65 -18.79
C ALA A 557 16.77 -15.30 -18.20
N VAL A 558 15.78 -14.63 -18.84
CA VAL A 558 15.29 -13.31 -18.40
C VAL A 558 13.82 -13.37 -18.01
N HIS A 559 13.53 -12.95 -16.77
CA HIS A 559 12.20 -12.95 -16.21
C HIS A 559 11.83 -11.56 -15.63
N THR A 560 11.51 -10.61 -16.52
CA THR A 560 11.17 -9.23 -16.15
C THR A 560 9.75 -8.87 -16.59
N GLY A 561 9.23 -7.75 -16.06
CA GLY A 561 7.90 -7.23 -16.42
C GLY A 561 7.75 -6.84 -17.89
N SER A 562 8.84 -6.49 -18.57
CA SER A 562 8.86 -6.13 -20.00
C SER A 562 8.74 -7.33 -20.94
N VAL A 563 9.03 -8.55 -20.46
CA VAL A 563 8.91 -9.78 -21.26
C VAL A 563 7.45 -10.26 -21.28
N ARG A 564 6.92 -10.63 -22.45
CA ARG A 564 5.56 -11.18 -22.59
C ARG A 564 5.37 -12.44 -21.74
N GLN A 565 4.17 -12.64 -21.22
CA GLN A 565 3.86 -13.71 -20.26
C GLN A 565 4.19 -15.13 -20.81
N ASP A 566 3.97 -15.35 -22.09
CA ASP A 566 4.25 -16.62 -22.72
C ASP A 566 5.76 -16.90 -22.74
N ARG A 567 6.56 -15.94 -23.21
CA ARG A 567 8.03 -16.02 -23.19
C ARG A 567 8.58 -16.17 -21.77
N ARG A 568 7.99 -15.52 -20.77
CA ARG A 568 8.44 -15.70 -19.38
C ARG A 568 8.32 -17.14 -18.90
N ARG A 569 7.27 -17.86 -19.33
CA ARG A 569 7.11 -19.28 -18.99
C ARG A 569 8.19 -20.14 -19.67
N ASP A 570 8.49 -19.87 -20.93
CA ASP A 570 9.51 -20.61 -21.69
C ASP A 570 10.91 -20.36 -21.11
N GLU A 571 11.25 -19.10 -20.77
CA GLU A 571 12.50 -18.75 -20.13
C GLU A 571 12.65 -19.42 -18.74
N LEU A 572 11.57 -19.44 -17.95
CA LEU A 572 11.57 -20.12 -16.66
C LEU A 572 11.72 -21.64 -16.82
N LYS A 573 11.06 -22.23 -17.81
CA LYS A 573 11.20 -23.65 -18.13
C LYS A 573 12.64 -23.96 -18.54
N ARG A 574 13.22 -23.15 -19.43
CA ARG A 574 14.61 -23.26 -19.85
C ARG A 574 15.57 -23.21 -18.66
N PHE A 575 15.41 -22.24 -17.77
CA PHE A 575 16.23 -22.17 -16.54
C PHE A 575 16.09 -23.42 -15.67
N LYS A 576 14.89 -24.02 -15.59
CA LYS A 576 14.67 -25.22 -14.79
C LYS A 576 15.26 -26.49 -15.41
N THR A 577 15.21 -26.66 -16.74
CA THR A 577 15.48 -27.91 -17.43
C THR A 577 16.82 -27.95 -18.16
N ASP A 578 17.32 -26.79 -18.60
CA ASP A 578 18.57 -26.71 -19.37
C ASP A 578 19.76 -26.54 -18.41
N PRO A 579 20.74 -27.49 -18.38
CA PRO A 579 21.93 -27.38 -17.54
C PRO A 579 22.82 -26.20 -17.87
N ASP A 580 22.86 -25.76 -19.14
CA ASP A 580 23.71 -24.67 -19.60
C ASP A 580 23.10 -23.30 -19.24
N CYS A 581 21.80 -23.23 -18.98
CA CYS A 581 21.13 -22.03 -18.48
C CYS A 581 21.33 -21.89 -16.97
N ARG A 582 22.45 -21.26 -16.56
CA ARG A 582 22.90 -21.22 -15.16
C ARG A 582 22.44 -20.00 -14.39
N VAL A 583 22.09 -18.91 -15.08
CA VAL A 583 21.69 -17.64 -14.43
C VAL A 583 20.25 -17.29 -14.80
N LEU A 584 19.43 -16.88 -13.81
CA LEU A 584 18.11 -16.29 -14.02
C LEU A 584 18.11 -14.83 -13.60
N LEU A 585 17.91 -13.92 -14.54
CA LEU A 585 17.77 -12.49 -14.28
C LEU A 585 16.30 -12.16 -14.00
N SER A 586 15.98 -11.67 -12.79
CA SER A 586 14.59 -11.42 -12.37
C SER A 586 14.41 -10.05 -11.79
N SER A 587 13.40 -9.32 -12.28
CA SER A 587 12.91 -8.11 -11.61
C SER A 587 11.90 -8.45 -10.52
N GLU A 588 11.66 -7.51 -9.56
CA GLU A 588 10.63 -7.69 -8.52
C GLU A 588 9.26 -8.07 -9.09
N ALA A 589 8.83 -7.39 -10.16
CA ALA A 589 7.53 -7.64 -10.79
C ALA A 589 7.44 -9.04 -11.43
N GLY A 590 8.57 -9.57 -11.90
CA GLY A 590 8.68 -10.91 -12.46
C GLY A 590 8.82 -12.01 -11.40
N GLY A 591 9.52 -11.72 -10.31
CA GLY A 591 9.93 -12.71 -9.32
C GLY A 591 8.90 -13.12 -8.27
N VAL A 592 7.73 -12.49 -8.22
CA VAL A 592 6.70 -12.79 -7.19
C VAL A 592 6.15 -14.21 -7.40
N GLY A 593 6.34 -15.08 -6.39
CA GLY A 593 5.71 -16.41 -6.32
C GLY A 593 6.43 -17.55 -7.04
N LEU A 594 7.51 -17.31 -7.77
CA LEU A 594 8.22 -18.34 -8.51
C LEU A 594 8.80 -19.42 -7.59
N ASN A 595 8.72 -20.68 -8.05
CA ASN A 595 9.42 -21.80 -7.46
C ASN A 595 10.76 -22.01 -8.18
N LEU A 596 11.86 -21.68 -7.48
CA LEU A 596 13.23 -21.71 -8.01
C LEU A 596 14.16 -22.62 -7.17
N GLN A 597 13.65 -23.75 -6.69
CA GLN A 597 14.39 -24.73 -5.88
C GLN A 597 15.61 -25.34 -6.61
N ASN A 598 15.67 -25.24 -7.92
CA ASN A 598 16.82 -25.67 -8.70
C ASN A 598 18.01 -24.70 -8.61
N ALA A 599 17.85 -23.53 -8.02
CA ALA A 599 18.91 -22.58 -7.75
C ALA A 599 19.36 -22.68 -6.30
N SER A 600 20.65 -22.73 -6.06
CA SER A 600 21.26 -22.72 -4.73
C SER A 600 21.97 -21.41 -4.37
N VAL A 601 21.93 -20.42 -5.27
CA VAL A 601 22.48 -19.09 -5.03
C VAL A 601 21.43 -18.02 -5.35
N VAL A 602 21.25 -17.07 -4.44
CA VAL A 602 20.40 -15.90 -4.62
C VAL A 602 21.30 -14.66 -4.52
N MET A 603 21.40 -13.90 -5.60
CA MET A 603 22.16 -12.66 -5.63
C MET A 603 21.22 -11.46 -5.73
N ASN A 604 21.36 -10.50 -4.82
CA ASN A 604 20.66 -9.22 -4.84
C ASN A 604 21.63 -8.13 -5.28
N LEU A 605 21.40 -7.55 -6.48
CA LEU A 605 22.20 -6.42 -6.96
C LEU A 605 21.87 -5.13 -6.22
N ASP A 606 20.63 -5.03 -5.72
CA ASP A 606 20.14 -3.93 -4.90
C ASP A 606 19.35 -4.43 -3.69
N LEU A 607 19.32 -3.66 -2.61
CA LEU A 607 18.56 -3.95 -1.42
C LEU A 607 17.19 -3.25 -1.45
N PRO A 608 16.07 -3.98 -1.24
CA PRO A 608 14.77 -3.36 -1.12
C PRO A 608 14.61 -2.63 0.21
N TRP A 609 13.81 -1.55 0.26
CA TRP A 609 13.46 -0.84 1.51
C TRP A 609 12.68 -1.70 2.52
N ASN A 610 12.06 -2.75 2.06
CA ASN A 610 11.23 -3.64 2.88
C ASN A 610 11.92 -4.98 3.08
N PRO A 611 12.27 -5.37 4.33
CA PRO A 611 12.90 -6.65 4.62
C PRO A 611 12.07 -7.84 4.12
N ALA A 612 10.75 -7.74 4.17
CA ALA A 612 9.87 -8.77 3.65
C ALA A 612 10.07 -9.05 2.16
N LYS A 613 10.43 -8.03 1.37
CA LYS A 613 10.74 -8.22 -0.05
C LYS A 613 12.08 -8.95 -0.24
N LEU A 614 13.07 -8.66 0.60
CA LEU A 614 14.34 -9.38 0.58
C LEU A 614 14.12 -10.86 0.92
N GLU A 615 13.39 -11.13 1.99
CA GLU A 615 13.00 -12.50 2.35
C GLU A 615 12.12 -13.16 1.27
N GLN A 616 11.26 -12.41 0.58
CA GLN A 616 10.51 -12.93 -0.57
C GLN A 616 11.43 -13.38 -1.72
N ARG A 617 12.48 -12.60 -2.04
CA ARG A 617 13.47 -12.98 -3.05
C ARG A 617 14.20 -14.27 -2.63
N ILE A 618 14.67 -14.35 -1.39
CA ILE A 618 15.40 -15.49 -0.82
C ILE A 618 14.52 -16.74 -0.79
N ALA A 619 13.27 -16.62 -0.35
CA ALA A 619 12.32 -17.73 -0.25
C ALA A 619 11.91 -18.34 -1.61
N ARG A 620 12.37 -17.82 -2.73
CA ARG A 620 12.22 -18.46 -4.04
C ARG A 620 13.10 -19.69 -4.19
N ALA A 621 14.31 -19.66 -3.65
CA ALA A 621 15.28 -20.74 -3.66
C ALA A 621 15.35 -21.47 -2.31
N TRP A 622 15.30 -20.73 -1.19
CA TRP A 622 15.37 -21.29 0.16
C TRP A 622 14.00 -21.77 0.65
N ARG A 623 13.72 -23.02 0.36
CA ARG A 623 12.44 -23.66 0.71
C ARG A 623 12.58 -25.18 0.78
N LYS A 624 11.57 -25.88 1.30
CA LYS A 624 11.55 -27.33 1.40
C LYS A 624 11.80 -28.00 0.05
N LYS A 625 12.42 -29.17 0.06
CA LYS A 625 12.91 -29.94 -1.12
C LYS A 625 14.08 -29.28 -1.87
N GLN A 626 14.68 -28.23 -1.36
CA GLN A 626 16.00 -27.79 -1.78
C GLN A 626 17.05 -28.72 -1.18
N SER A 627 17.84 -29.38 -2.04
CA SER A 627 18.82 -30.38 -1.63
C SER A 627 20.18 -29.78 -1.22
N ARG A 628 20.40 -28.50 -1.49
CA ARG A 628 21.68 -27.82 -1.27
C ARG A 628 21.51 -26.65 -0.31
N GLU A 629 22.57 -26.34 0.42
CA GLU A 629 22.66 -25.07 1.14
C GLU A 629 22.49 -23.88 0.20
N VAL A 630 21.69 -22.91 0.62
CA VAL A 630 21.41 -21.70 -0.15
C VAL A 630 22.34 -20.58 0.26
N LEU A 631 23.15 -20.12 -0.67
CA LEU A 631 24.02 -18.95 -0.51
C LEU A 631 23.26 -17.69 -0.95
N VAL A 632 23.11 -16.73 -0.04
CA VAL A 632 22.53 -15.43 -0.32
C VAL A 632 23.62 -14.38 -0.39
N ILE A 633 23.71 -13.68 -1.51
CA ILE A 633 24.72 -12.65 -1.78
C ILE A 633 24.02 -11.31 -1.97
N ASN A 634 24.38 -10.31 -1.18
CA ASN A 634 23.89 -8.95 -1.29
C ASN A 634 25.04 -8.04 -1.73
N LEU A 635 24.93 -7.39 -2.88
CA LEU A 635 25.86 -6.37 -3.31
C LEU A 635 25.41 -5.02 -2.79
N VAL A 636 26.25 -4.37 -2.00
CA VAL A 636 25.92 -3.15 -1.27
C VAL A 636 26.97 -2.07 -1.60
N SER A 637 26.52 -0.94 -2.11
CA SER A 637 27.46 0.15 -2.40
C SER A 637 27.97 0.77 -1.10
N GLU A 638 29.31 0.81 -0.99
CA GLU A 638 30.03 1.26 0.20
C GLU A 638 29.82 2.76 0.45
N GLY A 639 29.69 3.18 1.72
CA GLY A 639 29.50 4.58 2.12
C GLY A 639 28.17 5.21 1.72
N THR A 640 27.19 4.43 1.26
CA THR A 640 25.93 4.91 0.70
C THR A 640 24.71 4.65 1.59
N ILE A 641 23.54 5.11 1.09
CA ILE A 641 22.24 4.82 1.70
C ILE A 641 21.95 3.31 1.76
N GLU A 642 22.49 2.49 0.84
CA GLU A 642 22.26 1.04 0.87
C GLU A 642 22.93 0.38 2.07
N GLN A 643 24.16 0.77 2.38
CA GLN A 643 24.85 0.25 3.58
C GLN A 643 24.09 0.63 4.86
N ARG A 644 23.59 1.87 4.93
CA ARG A 644 22.78 2.35 6.05
C ARG A 644 21.41 1.63 6.14
N MET A 645 20.85 1.19 5.00
CA MET A 645 19.61 0.42 4.97
C MET A 645 19.70 -0.94 5.66
N LEU A 646 20.86 -1.59 5.70
CA LEU A 646 21.05 -2.87 6.40
C LEU A 646 20.59 -2.81 7.87
N GLY A 647 20.91 -1.73 8.59
CA GLY A 647 20.45 -1.49 9.95
C GLY A 647 18.92 -1.32 10.05
N THR A 648 18.33 -0.59 9.10
CA THR A 648 16.88 -0.36 9.05
C THR A 648 16.09 -1.63 8.75
N LEU A 649 16.64 -2.54 7.94
CA LEU A 649 16.00 -3.82 7.61
C LEU A 649 15.86 -4.69 8.87
N LYS A 650 16.90 -4.76 9.70
CA LYS A 650 16.87 -5.50 10.98
C LYS A 650 15.82 -4.95 11.95
N PHE A 651 15.70 -3.62 12.07
CA PHE A 651 14.71 -2.98 12.94
C PHE A 651 13.25 -3.27 12.54
N LYS A 652 12.93 -3.21 11.24
CA LYS A 652 11.57 -3.50 10.76
C LYS A 652 11.14 -4.95 10.98
N GLN A 653 12.09 -5.87 10.92
CA GLN A 653 11.83 -7.28 11.22
C GLN A 653 11.44 -7.44 12.68
N GLY A 654 12.18 -6.81 13.61
CA GLY A 654 11.87 -6.82 15.04
C GLY A 654 10.47 -6.31 15.36
N LEU A 655 9.98 -5.28 14.68
CA LEU A 655 8.62 -4.77 14.88
C LEU A 655 7.53 -5.80 14.52
N ALA A 656 7.70 -6.51 13.42
CA ALA A 656 6.74 -7.55 13.02
C ALA A 656 6.74 -8.72 14.01
N ASP A 657 7.92 -9.12 14.48
CA ASP A 657 8.10 -10.20 15.45
C ASP A 657 7.48 -9.84 16.81
N MET A 658 7.61 -8.58 17.25
CA MET A 658 6.99 -8.12 18.51
C MET A 658 5.46 -8.11 18.44
N VAL A 659 4.89 -7.55 17.38
CA VAL A 659 3.42 -7.38 17.28
C VAL A 659 2.70 -8.70 16.97
N LEU A 660 3.32 -9.59 16.19
CA LEU A 660 2.66 -10.80 15.71
C LEU A 660 3.05 -12.06 16.49
N ASP A 661 4.27 -12.10 17.02
CA ASP A 661 4.82 -13.30 17.69
C ASP A 661 5.02 -13.08 19.20
N ALA A 662 4.60 -11.92 19.75
CA ALA A 662 4.77 -11.53 21.16
C ALA A 662 6.23 -11.68 21.66
N ARG A 663 7.21 -11.47 20.79
CA ARG A 663 8.64 -11.54 21.07
C ARG A 663 9.27 -10.16 20.99
N GLY A 664 9.90 -9.71 22.06
CA GLY A 664 10.60 -8.42 22.13
C GLY A 664 9.98 -7.44 23.13
N ASP A 665 10.75 -6.44 23.54
CA ASP A 665 10.34 -5.47 24.57
C ASP A 665 9.66 -4.26 23.90
N ALA A 666 8.48 -3.89 24.36
CA ALA A 666 7.69 -2.79 23.82
C ALA A 666 8.35 -1.40 24.06
N SER A 667 9.31 -1.31 24.99
CA SER A 667 10.02 -0.09 25.32
C SER A 667 10.95 0.41 24.20
N ASP A 668 11.36 -0.48 23.27
CA ASP A 668 12.28 -0.16 22.19
C ASP A 668 11.60 0.47 20.98
N PHE A 669 10.27 0.53 20.96
CA PHE A 669 9.49 0.96 19.81
C PHE A 669 8.62 2.19 20.13
N GLU A 670 9.24 3.35 20.25
CA GLU A 670 8.51 4.60 20.19
C GLU A 670 7.86 4.76 18.80
N SER A 671 6.53 4.90 18.79
CA SER A 671 5.77 5.05 17.56
C SER A 671 6.01 6.44 16.97
N GLU A 672 6.89 6.51 16.04
CA GLU A 672 6.99 7.66 15.17
C GLU A 672 5.89 7.65 14.12
N ASN A 673 5.14 8.74 14.01
CA ASN A 673 4.18 9.00 12.94
C ASN A 673 4.81 8.76 11.57
N SER A 674 4.16 8.03 10.68
CA SER A 674 4.72 7.49 9.43
C SER A 674 5.45 8.50 8.52
N LYS A 675 5.12 9.79 8.56
CA LYS A 675 5.84 10.85 7.81
C LYS A 675 7.04 11.39 8.59
N ASN A 676 6.88 11.64 9.88
CA ASN A 676 7.97 12.12 10.73
C ASN A 676 8.99 11.01 11.01
N ALA A 677 8.54 9.77 11.18
CA ALA A 677 9.37 8.59 11.26
C ALA A 677 10.21 8.35 10.00
N PHE A 678 9.60 8.48 8.84
CA PHE A 678 10.32 8.43 7.57
C PHE A 678 11.35 9.55 7.47
N LEU A 679 10.98 10.80 7.83
CA LEU A 679 11.88 11.94 7.82
C LEU A 679 12.98 11.83 8.88
N ALA A 680 12.66 11.39 10.10
CA ALA A 680 13.64 11.16 11.16
C ALA A 680 14.64 10.06 10.77
N ARG A 681 14.16 8.97 10.18
CA ARG A 681 15.03 7.91 9.64
C ARG A 681 15.87 8.37 8.47
N VAL A 682 15.31 9.11 7.52
CA VAL A 682 16.10 9.71 6.44
C VAL A 682 17.13 10.68 7.02
N SER A 683 16.77 11.50 8.02
CA SER A 683 17.73 12.40 8.71
C SER A 683 18.81 11.61 9.45
N SER A 684 18.47 10.55 10.20
CA SER A 684 19.48 9.72 10.88
C SER A 684 20.35 8.96 9.89
N LEU A 685 19.81 8.52 8.77
CA LEU A 685 20.58 7.94 7.66
C LEU A 685 21.53 8.96 7.03
N MET A 686 21.26 10.27 7.14
CA MET A 686 22.11 11.34 6.59
C MET A 686 23.09 11.90 7.62
N GLU A 687 22.83 11.76 8.92
CA GLU A 687 23.68 12.33 10.01
C GLU A 687 24.85 11.42 10.43
N SER A 688 24.82 10.14 10.11
CA SER A 688 25.89 9.21 10.46
C SER A 688 27.02 9.23 9.43
N GLN A 689 27.84 10.21 9.45
CA GLN A 689 29.27 10.39 9.22
C GLN A 689 29.62 11.67 8.44
N GLN A 690 30.47 12.51 9.05
CA GLN A 690 31.37 13.35 8.28
C GLN A 690 32.43 12.42 7.64
N PRO A 691 32.71 12.48 6.35
CA PRO A 691 33.74 11.67 5.73
C PRO A 691 35.12 12.21 6.17
N ALA A 692 35.92 11.35 6.75
CA ALA A 692 37.36 11.55 6.82
C ALA A 692 37.89 11.53 5.39
N VAL A 693 38.33 12.68 4.89
CA VAL A 693 39.03 12.80 3.61
C VAL A 693 40.41 12.14 3.78
N ALA A 694 40.54 10.90 3.35
CA ALA A 694 41.84 10.26 3.17
C ALA A 694 42.51 10.83 1.91
N ARG A 695 43.52 11.70 2.12
CA ARG A 695 44.51 11.97 1.08
C ARG A 695 45.42 10.75 0.99
N GLY A 696 45.41 10.08 -0.13
CA GLY A 696 46.43 9.11 -0.48
C GLY A 696 47.72 9.79 -0.83
N ASP A 697 48.81 9.37 -0.18
CA ASP A 697 50.13 9.33 -0.76
C ASP A 697 50.72 7.97 -0.46
N GLY A 698 51.15 7.31 -1.54
CA GLY A 698 51.72 6.00 -1.48
C GLY A 698 53.13 6.02 -0.83
N THR A 699 53.43 4.97 -0.12
CA THR A 699 54.69 4.22 -0.25
C THR A 699 54.68 2.95 0.62
N THR A 700 55.26 1.96 0.05
CA THR A 700 55.50 0.58 0.41
C THR A 700 56.16 0.33 1.76
N ALA A 701 55.91 -0.91 2.22
CA ALA A 701 56.71 -1.84 3.00
C ALA A 701 56.28 -2.07 4.45
N GLY A 702 55.73 -3.23 4.75
CA GLY A 702 56.52 -4.37 5.18
C GLY A 702 56.41 -4.66 6.66
N THR A 703 55.87 -5.80 7.00
CA THR A 703 56.25 -6.71 8.10
C THR A 703 55.82 -6.50 9.56
N SER A 704 54.98 -7.47 9.98
CA SER A 704 55.16 -8.37 11.17
C SER A 704 54.72 -7.89 12.57
N LEU A 705 53.73 -8.66 13.07
CA LEU A 705 53.62 -9.32 14.39
C LEU A 705 54.13 -8.63 15.66
N SER A 706 53.29 -8.45 16.64
CA SER A 706 53.19 -9.22 17.89
C SER A 706 52.57 -8.42 19.06
N GLU A 707 51.67 -9.07 19.66
CA GLU A 707 51.29 -9.17 21.08
C GLU A 707 51.60 -8.14 22.12
N SER A 708 50.61 -7.94 22.96
CA SER A 708 50.54 -7.89 24.42
C SER A 708 50.72 -6.53 25.12
N GLY A 709 49.73 -6.27 25.98
CA GLY A 709 50.00 -5.98 27.37
C GLY A 709 49.56 -4.62 27.93
N ARG A 710 48.47 -4.68 28.62
CA ARG A 710 48.12 -4.03 29.92
C ARG A 710 48.62 -2.62 30.25
N GLY A 711 47.73 -1.77 30.70
CA GLY A 711 47.90 -1.14 32.03
C GLY A 711 47.79 0.36 32.06
N ASN A 712 46.72 0.81 32.65
CA ASN A 712 46.56 1.92 33.62
C ASN A 712 47.19 3.29 33.48
N ASP A 713 46.28 4.22 33.62
CA ASP A 713 46.26 5.37 34.57
C ASP A 713 46.85 6.73 34.25
N ILE A 714 45.92 7.70 34.34
CA ILE A 714 45.97 9.01 35.06
C ILE A 714 46.60 10.22 34.35
N ALA A 715 45.74 11.24 34.23
CA ALA A 715 45.83 12.64 34.57
C ALA A 715 46.54 13.63 33.68
N GLU A 716 45.74 14.63 33.37
CA GLU A 716 46.03 16.09 33.43
C GLU A 716 47.23 16.69 32.70
N ASN A 717 46.95 17.54 31.75
CA ASN A 717 47.27 18.99 31.70
C ASN A 717 47.36 19.50 30.28
N ALA A 718 46.58 20.51 30.01
CA ALA A 718 46.80 21.48 28.93
C ALA A 718 48.04 22.32 29.28
N PRO A 719 48.74 23.07 28.39
CA PRO A 719 48.12 24.03 27.47
C PRO A 719 48.83 24.25 26.10
N GLU A 720 48.06 24.89 25.26
CA GLU A 720 48.43 25.85 24.21
C GLU A 720 49.77 25.74 23.47
N LYS A 721 49.67 25.65 22.13
CA LYS A 721 50.20 26.71 21.24
C LYS A 721 49.77 26.47 19.76
N GLU A 722 49.14 27.52 19.26
CA GLU A 722 48.88 27.82 17.87
C GLU A 722 50.13 27.68 17.00
N THR A 723 49.94 27.11 15.83
CA THR A 723 50.66 27.57 14.62
C THR A 723 49.68 27.45 13.43
N SER A 724 49.01 28.55 13.19
CA SER A 724 48.20 28.81 12.00
C SER A 724 49.12 28.95 10.80
N GLN A 725 49.06 27.98 9.88
CA GLN A 725 49.49 28.25 8.50
C GLN A 725 48.38 29.05 7.83
N LYS A 726 48.56 30.35 7.68
CA LYS A 726 47.79 31.22 6.79
C LYS A 726 47.98 30.75 5.36
N MET A 727 46.98 30.04 4.86
CA MET A 727 46.79 29.91 3.42
C MET A 727 46.22 31.24 2.90
N ARG A 728 46.92 31.88 1.95
CA ARG A 728 46.45 33.08 1.27
C ARG A 728 45.21 32.74 0.47
N ILE A 729 44.07 33.27 0.91
CA ILE A 729 42.71 33.08 0.30
C ILE A 729 42.54 34.07 -0.88
N ASP A 730 43.54 34.81 -1.27
CA ASP A 730 43.39 35.97 -2.16
C ASP A 730 43.18 35.64 -3.66
N GLU A 731 43.30 34.38 -4.07
CA GLU A 731 43.20 34.03 -5.51
C GLU A 731 41.95 33.26 -5.96
N VAL A 732 40.97 32.94 -5.07
CA VAL A 732 39.87 32.03 -5.40
C VAL A 732 38.45 32.60 -5.17
N LEU A 733 38.31 33.83 -4.66
CA LEU A 733 36.97 34.40 -4.43
C LEU A 733 36.46 35.12 -5.68
N THR A 734 35.44 34.54 -6.32
CA THR A 734 34.70 35.21 -7.40
C THR A 734 33.87 36.37 -6.84
N GLU A 735 33.57 37.37 -7.66
CA GLU A 735 32.76 38.55 -7.27
C GLU A 735 31.41 38.17 -6.71
N GLU A 736 30.80 37.10 -7.19
CA GLU A 736 29.54 36.55 -6.71
C GLU A 736 29.65 36.01 -5.26
N THR A 737 30.77 35.37 -4.95
CA THR A 737 31.05 34.86 -3.59
C THR A 737 31.26 35.99 -2.61
N LEU A 738 31.92 37.09 -3.03
CA LEU A 738 32.12 38.30 -2.24
C LEU A 738 30.81 39.02 -1.92
N MET A 739 29.90 39.10 -2.88
CA MET A 739 28.56 39.70 -2.70
C MET A 739 27.70 38.90 -1.72
N ARG A 740 27.71 37.56 -1.80
CA ARG A 740 26.99 36.68 -0.86
C ARG A 740 27.57 36.74 0.56
N LEU A 741 28.87 36.88 0.69
CA LEU A 741 29.54 37.07 1.98
C LEU A 741 29.18 38.42 2.62
N ALA A 742 28.98 39.48 1.83
CA ALA A 742 28.53 40.78 2.30
C ALA A 742 27.07 40.77 2.79
N GLU A 743 26.19 39.98 2.19
CA GLU A 743 24.82 39.75 2.70
C GLU A 743 24.83 38.99 4.03
N LEU A 744 25.69 37.99 4.17
CA LEU A 744 25.88 37.25 5.41
C LEU A 744 26.50 38.11 6.52
N GLU A 745 27.37 39.10 6.20
CA GLU A 745 27.90 40.08 7.15
C GLU A 745 26.81 41.03 7.65
N LYS A 746 25.92 41.50 6.77
CA LYS A 746 24.75 42.31 7.16
C LYS A 746 23.78 41.56 8.08
N LEU A 747 23.75 40.23 7.99
CA LEU A 747 22.93 39.36 8.86
C LEU A 747 23.67 38.97 10.15
N GLY A 748 24.90 39.44 10.37
CA GLY A 748 25.71 39.16 11.57
C GLY A 748 26.25 37.72 11.65
N LEU A 749 26.26 37.00 10.55
CA LEU A 749 26.67 35.58 10.50
C LEU A 749 28.13 35.36 10.14
N VAL A 750 28.81 36.38 9.57
CA VAL A 750 30.23 36.33 9.16
C VAL A 750 30.82 37.73 9.32
N THR A 751 32.12 37.84 9.62
CA THR A 751 32.86 39.11 9.65
C THR A 751 33.85 39.12 8.48
N LEU A 752 33.72 40.06 7.56
CA LEU A 752 34.63 40.20 6.42
C LEU A 752 35.90 40.94 6.83
N GLY A 753 37.05 40.42 6.35
CA GLY A 753 38.33 41.11 6.54
C GLY A 753 38.43 42.40 5.70
N GLU A 754 39.35 43.32 6.09
CA GLU A 754 39.52 44.66 5.49
C GLU A 754 39.74 44.65 3.98
N GLU A 755 40.47 43.64 3.46
CA GLU A 755 40.74 43.49 2.02
C GLU A 755 39.47 43.12 1.21
N ALA A 756 38.59 42.25 1.76
CA ALA A 756 37.31 41.89 1.19
C ALA A 756 36.34 43.07 1.18
N LYS A 757 36.35 43.90 2.24
CA LYS A 757 35.55 45.13 2.32
C LYS A 757 35.99 46.19 1.31
N LYS A 758 37.30 46.29 1.11
CA LYS A 758 37.89 47.21 0.12
C LYS A 758 37.57 46.83 -1.32
N ARG A 759 37.58 45.58 -1.65
CA ARG A 759 37.12 45.03 -2.94
C ARG A 759 35.63 45.26 -3.15
N LEU A 760 34.79 45.07 -2.12
CA LEU A 760 33.35 45.30 -2.14
C LEU A 760 33.00 46.79 -2.35
N SER A 761 33.80 47.73 -1.77
CA SER A 761 33.58 49.16 -1.95
C SER A 761 33.92 49.61 -3.37
N LEU A 762 34.87 48.97 -4.04
CA LEU A 762 35.24 49.21 -5.43
C LEU A 762 34.17 48.67 -6.41
N LEU A 763 33.57 47.55 -6.09
CA LEU A 763 32.44 46.97 -6.88
C LEU A 763 31.14 47.82 -6.81
N ASN A 764 30.91 48.50 -5.69
CA ASN A 764 29.75 49.38 -5.53
C ASN A 764 29.91 50.79 -6.16
N GLN A 765 31.10 51.21 -6.59
CA GLN A 765 31.36 52.49 -7.24
C GLN A 765 31.41 52.47 -8.76
N GLY A 766 31.44 51.29 -9.37
CA GLY A 766 31.45 51.15 -10.86
C GLY A 766 30.09 50.74 -11.42
N GLY A 767 29.64 51.44 -12.43
CA GLY A 767 28.31 51.29 -13.09
C GLY A 767 27.95 49.92 -13.72
N GLU A 768 28.37 48.82 -13.17
CA GLU A 768 28.17 47.45 -13.65
C GLU A 768 26.84 46.78 -13.25
N THR A 769 26.07 47.38 -12.36
CA THR A 769 24.76 46.86 -11.90
C THR A 769 23.73 46.69 -13.03
N GLN A 770 23.88 47.41 -14.15
CA GLN A 770 22.95 47.26 -15.28
C GLN A 770 23.35 46.08 -16.20
N SER A 771 24.63 45.76 -16.34
CA SER A 771 25.06 44.63 -17.18
C SER A 771 24.77 43.29 -16.49
N PHE A 772 24.91 43.20 -15.18
CA PHE A 772 24.58 42.00 -14.38
C PHE A 772 23.09 41.70 -14.36
N LYS A 773 22.26 42.75 -14.16
CA LYS A 773 20.78 42.59 -14.28
C LYS A 773 20.34 42.19 -15.67
N ARG A 774 21.10 42.53 -16.71
CA ARG A 774 20.82 42.14 -18.07
C ARG A 774 21.25 40.71 -18.36
N GLN A 775 22.34 40.24 -17.79
CA GLN A 775 22.82 38.86 -17.91
C GLN A 775 21.91 37.88 -17.14
N ASP A 776 21.48 38.20 -15.92
CA ASP A 776 20.53 37.38 -15.16
C ASP A 776 19.15 37.30 -15.81
N ARG A 777 18.70 38.41 -16.42
CA ARG A 777 17.45 38.42 -17.22
C ARG A 777 17.56 37.53 -18.44
N ASN A 778 18.69 37.52 -19.14
CA ASN A 778 18.91 36.67 -20.32
C ASN A 778 18.99 35.18 -19.88
N LEU A 779 19.67 34.86 -18.80
CA LEU A 779 19.77 33.51 -18.27
C LEU A 779 18.41 32.97 -17.80
N ALA A 780 17.61 33.81 -17.13
CA ALA A 780 16.25 33.42 -16.72
C ALA A 780 15.32 33.18 -17.94
N MET A 781 15.47 34.01 -18.98
CA MET A 781 14.71 33.84 -20.21
C MET A 781 15.16 32.59 -20.98
N GLU A 782 16.47 32.30 -21.07
CA GLU A 782 16.96 31.06 -21.69
C GLU A 782 16.46 29.79 -20.93
N LYS A 783 16.43 29.81 -19.59
CA LYS A 783 15.85 28.73 -18.81
C LYS A 783 14.37 28.55 -19.11
N ARG A 784 13.59 29.63 -19.17
CA ARG A 784 12.16 29.56 -19.54
C ARG A 784 11.93 29.01 -20.93
N LEU A 785 12.74 29.42 -21.88
CA LEU A 785 12.70 28.91 -23.24
C LEU A 785 13.02 27.40 -23.30
N ALA A 786 13.99 26.94 -22.52
CA ALA A 786 14.32 25.52 -22.42
C ALA A 786 13.17 24.68 -21.83
N VAL A 787 12.54 25.18 -20.77
CA VAL A 787 11.40 24.51 -20.12
C VAL A 787 10.16 24.48 -21.04
N ALA A 788 9.84 25.58 -21.69
CA ALA A 788 8.73 25.64 -22.65
C ALA A 788 8.98 24.72 -23.87
N ARG A 789 10.25 24.63 -24.34
CA ARG A 789 10.64 23.69 -25.41
C ARG A 789 10.37 22.25 -24.99
N SER A 790 10.71 21.87 -23.75
CA SER A 790 10.44 20.52 -23.22
C SER A 790 8.94 20.22 -23.18
N ALA A 791 8.11 21.19 -22.79
CA ALA A 791 6.65 21.02 -22.76
C ALA A 791 6.05 20.86 -24.18
N MET A 792 6.53 21.63 -25.15
CA MET A 792 6.14 21.52 -26.57
C MET A 792 6.56 20.16 -27.17
N GLU A 793 7.73 19.63 -26.80
CA GLU A 793 8.14 18.28 -27.22
C GLU A 793 7.24 17.20 -26.62
N LYS A 794 6.80 17.35 -25.38
CA LYS A 794 5.81 16.44 -24.77
C LYS A 794 4.50 16.49 -25.52
N ALA A 795 3.99 17.68 -25.82
CA ALA A 795 2.79 17.85 -26.62
C ALA A 795 2.89 17.12 -27.98
N ARG A 796 4.00 17.26 -28.69
CA ARG A 796 4.23 16.56 -29.96
C ARG A 796 4.25 15.05 -29.83
N ARG A 797 4.91 14.52 -28.81
CA ARG A 797 4.91 13.06 -28.54
C ARG A 797 3.52 12.54 -28.24
N SER A 798 2.72 13.31 -27.52
CA SER A 798 1.32 12.95 -27.22
C SER A 798 0.45 13.00 -28.48
N VAL A 799 0.66 13.97 -29.40
CA VAL A 799 0.00 13.97 -30.73
C VAL A 799 0.36 12.70 -31.50
N GLN A 800 1.65 12.40 -31.64
CA GLN A 800 2.11 11.20 -32.34
C GLN A 800 1.52 9.91 -31.77
N MET A 801 1.35 9.82 -30.44
CA MET A 801 0.70 8.68 -29.80
C MET A 801 -0.79 8.63 -30.14
N GLY A 802 -1.47 9.79 -30.15
CA GLY A 802 -2.86 9.91 -30.57
C GLY A 802 -3.06 9.45 -32.02
N ASP A 803 -2.20 9.92 -32.92
CA ASP A 803 -2.24 9.58 -34.37
C ASP A 803 -2.01 8.09 -34.60
N LEU A 804 -1.05 7.47 -33.87
CA LEU A 804 -0.79 6.02 -33.92
C LEU A 804 -1.98 5.19 -33.44
N LEU A 805 -2.63 5.62 -32.37
CA LEU A 805 -3.81 4.92 -31.82
C LEU A 805 -5.01 5.09 -32.76
N HIS A 806 -5.23 6.28 -33.28
CA HIS A 806 -6.30 6.58 -34.23
C HIS A 806 -6.12 5.78 -35.53
N GLY A 807 -4.91 5.79 -36.12
CA GLY A 807 -4.57 5.02 -37.31
C GLY A 807 -4.66 3.51 -37.11
N GLY A 808 -4.55 3.02 -35.88
CA GLY A 808 -4.77 1.63 -35.48
C GLY A 808 -6.23 1.24 -35.20
N GLY A 809 -7.18 2.17 -35.34
CA GLY A 809 -8.60 1.94 -35.06
C GLY A 809 -8.99 2.01 -33.57
N PHE A 810 -8.14 2.60 -32.71
CA PHE A 810 -8.36 2.79 -31.28
C PHE A 810 -8.81 4.22 -30.99
N GLU A 811 -9.98 4.62 -31.46
CA GLU A 811 -10.48 6.00 -31.39
C GLU A 811 -10.68 6.52 -29.93
N GLU A 812 -11.18 5.68 -29.02
CA GLU A 812 -11.38 6.07 -27.63
C GLU A 812 -10.06 6.25 -26.89
N GLU A 813 -9.08 5.40 -27.14
CA GLU A 813 -7.74 5.46 -26.52
C GLU A 813 -6.90 6.61 -27.07
N ALA A 814 -7.11 7.03 -28.31
CA ALA A 814 -6.43 8.17 -28.93
C ALA A 814 -6.84 9.51 -28.32
N MET A 815 -8.03 9.63 -27.75
CA MET A 815 -8.54 10.89 -27.19
C MET A 815 -7.73 11.41 -26.01
N ARG A 816 -7.23 10.54 -25.16
CA ARG A 816 -6.43 10.95 -23.99
C ARG A 816 -5.11 11.60 -24.39
N PRO A 817 -4.27 11.01 -25.23
CA PRO A 817 -3.07 11.68 -25.76
C PRO A 817 -3.36 13.03 -26.43
N TYR A 818 -4.42 13.14 -27.23
CA TYR A 818 -4.78 14.40 -27.86
C TYR A 818 -5.15 15.49 -26.85
N CYS A 819 -5.93 15.16 -25.82
CA CYS A 819 -6.26 16.11 -24.75
C CYS A 819 -4.99 16.55 -23.98
N GLU A 820 -4.10 15.60 -23.63
CA GLU A 820 -2.83 15.92 -22.97
C GLU A 820 -1.95 16.82 -23.82
N ALA A 821 -1.89 16.59 -25.13
CA ALA A 821 -1.12 17.41 -26.06
C ALA A 821 -1.62 18.86 -26.12
N ALA A 822 -2.94 19.05 -26.19
CA ALA A 822 -3.55 20.37 -26.22
C ALA A 822 -3.21 21.18 -24.96
N LEU A 823 -3.34 20.54 -23.79
CA LEU A 823 -3.08 21.16 -22.49
C LEU A 823 -1.61 21.55 -22.30
N PHE A 824 -0.67 20.68 -22.71
CA PHE A 824 0.77 20.98 -22.59
C PHE A 824 1.22 22.07 -23.59
N ALA A 825 0.69 22.08 -24.82
CA ALA A 825 1.07 23.08 -25.83
C ALA A 825 0.67 24.48 -25.37
N VAL A 826 -0.54 24.66 -24.90
CA VAL A 826 -1.05 25.97 -24.47
C VAL A 826 -0.39 26.41 -23.14
N ALA A 827 -0.18 25.49 -22.19
CA ALA A 827 0.52 25.82 -20.96
C ALA A 827 1.97 26.31 -21.22
N ALA A 828 2.67 25.73 -22.21
CA ALA A 828 3.99 26.19 -22.62
C ALA A 828 3.98 27.66 -23.12
N ILE A 829 2.97 28.04 -23.88
CA ILE A 829 2.85 29.41 -24.41
C ILE A 829 2.54 30.42 -23.31
N LEU A 830 1.58 30.08 -22.42
CA LEU A 830 1.25 30.94 -21.29
C LEU A 830 2.47 31.16 -20.36
N PHE A 831 3.23 30.11 -20.11
CA PHE A 831 4.45 30.19 -19.32
C PHE A 831 5.48 31.17 -19.92
N LEU A 832 5.61 31.21 -21.24
CA LEU A 832 6.48 32.16 -21.94
C LEU A 832 5.93 33.59 -21.87
N ASP A 833 4.61 33.78 -22.01
CA ASP A 833 3.98 35.10 -21.97
C ASP A 833 4.07 35.72 -20.57
N GLU A 834 3.77 35.00 -19.53
CA GLU A 834 3.98 35.44 -18.15
C GLU A 834 5.43 35.86 -17.88
N GLY A 835 6.39 35.11 -18.42
CA GLY A 835 7.79 35.43 -18.33
C GLY A 835 8.13 36.78 -18.99
N LYS A 836 7.51 37.11 -20.10
CA LYS A 836 7.70 38.37 -20.84
C LYS A 836 7.09 39.56 -20.09
N ARG A 837 5.95 39.38 -19.45
CA ARG A 837 5.27 40.40 -18.61
C ARG A 837 6.01 40.69 -17.32
N ARG A 838 6.66 39.69 -16.69
CA ARG A 838 7.39 39.81 -15.44
C ARG A 838 8.87 40.20 -15.57
N VAL A 839 9.34 40.54 -16.74
CA VAL A 839 10.73 40.95 -16.99
C VAL A 839 11.17 42.18 -16.17
N GLY A 840 10.26 42.90 -15.51
CA GLY A 840 10.57 43.97 -14.55
C GLY A 840 10.98 43.49 -13.15
N GLU A 841 10.62 42.27 -12.74
CA GLU A 841 10.89 41.70 -11.44
C GLU A 841 11.87 40.51 -11.59
N LEU A 842 12.88 40.44 -10.72
CA LEU A 842 13.83 39.33 -10.65
C LEU A 842 13.07 38.05 -10.24
N VAL A 843 12.79 37.20 -11.19
CA VAL A 843 12.16 35.89 -10.94
C VAL A 843 13.27 34.87 -10.68
N ASN A 844 13.59 34.64 -9.42
CA ASN A 844 14.62 33.69 -9.02
C ASN A 844 14.18 32.21 -9.09
N ASP A 845 12.90 31.90 -9.24
CA ASP A 845 12.38 30.52 -9.29
C ASP A 845 11.65 30.26 -10.62
N VAL A 846 12.42 29.77 -11.60
CA VAL A 846 11.85 29.22 -12.83
C VAL A 846 11.58 27.73 -12.57
N PRO A 847 10.35 27.22 -12.73
CA PRO A 847 10.06 25.80 -12.56
C PRO A 847 10.86 24.92 -13.53
N ASP A 848 11.26 23.75 -13.11
CA ASP A 848 11.98 22.78 -13.95
C ASP A 848 11.13 22.19 -15.08
N ASP A 849 9.81 22.36 -15.03
CA ASP A 849 8.87 21.83 -16.02
C ASP A 849 7.55 22.63 -16.04
N VAL A 850 6.90 22.71 -17.18
CA VAL A 850 5.55 23.29 -17.34
C VAL A 850 4.51 22.19 -17.05
N SER A 851 3.57 22.45 -16.14
CA SER A 851 2.43 21.58 -15.91
C SER A 851 1.37 21.73 -17.01
N PRO A 852 0.56 20.70 -17.29
CA PRO A 852 -0.56 20.87 -18.21
C PRO A 852 -1.56 21.90 -17.67
N LEU A 853 -2.24 22.59 -18.57
CA LEU A 853 -3.25 23.60 -18.27
C LEU A 853 -4.34 23.03 -17.35
N THR A 854 -4.76 23.83 -16.37
CA THR A 854 -5.78 23.46 -15.39
C THR A 854 -7.09 24.22 -15.61
N ASN A 855 -8.18 23.73 -15.03
CA ASN A 855 -9.49 24.41 -15.08
C ASN A 855 -9.48 25.82 -14.44
N ASP A 856 -8.54 26.10 -13.54
CA ASP A 856 -8.43 27.40 -12.86
C ASP A 856 -7.76 28.47 -13.76
N GLU A 857 -6.94 28.05 -14.72
CA GLU A 857 -6.22 28.91 -15.67
C GLU A 857 -7.03 29.22 -16.94
N TYR A 858 -7.97 28.35 -17.28
CA TYR A 858 -8.78 28.48 -18.50
C TYR A 858 -9.58 29.80 -18.65
N PRO A 859 -10.19 30.37 -17.58
CA PRO A 859 -10.90 31.65 -17.69
C PRO A 859 -9.99 32.84 -18.09
N HIS A 860 -8.68 32.76 -17.79
CA HIS A 860 -7.74 33.82 -18.19
C HIS A 860 -7.47 33.79 -19.68
N ILE A 861 -7.38 32.60 -20.29
CA ILE A 861 -7.14 32.38 -21.72
C ILE A 861 -8.29 32.99 -22.55
N GLN A 862 -9.54 32.81 -22.09
CA GLN A 862 -10.71 33.36 -22.77
C GLN A 862 -10.73 34.89 -22.79
N ARG A 863 -10.16 35.55 -21.77
CA ARG A 863 -10.14 37.02 -21.63
C ARG A 863 -9.04 37.68 -22.48
N GLU A 864 -7.92 36.98 -22.69
CA GLU A 864 -6.72 37.62 -23.27
C GLU A 864 -6.64 37.61 -24.79
N ARG A 865 -7.53 36.91 -25.50
CA ARG A 865 -7.59 36.81 -26.97
C ARG A 865 -6.24 36.44 -27.63
N MET A 866 -5.39 35.68 -26.94
CA MET A 866 -4.11 35.20 -27.50
C MET A 866 -4.29 34.14 -28.55
N PHE A 867 -5.33 33.33 -28.44
CA PHE A 867 -5.62 32.18 -29.28
C PHE A 867 -6.88 32.36 -30.09
N SER A 868 -6.95 31.71 -31.24
CA SER A 868 -8.14 31.67 -32.08
C SER A 868 -9.32 31.00 -31.39
N GLN A 869 -10.54 31.28 -31.89
CA GLN A 869 -11.74 30.63 -31.36
C GLN A 869 -11.73 29.11 -31.49
N ASP A 870 -11.06 28.58 -32.52
CA ASP A 870 -10.93 27.14 -32.74
C ASP A 870 -10.01 26.48 -31.71
N VAL A 871 -8.94 27.14 -31.29
CA VAL A 871 -8.06 26.68 -30.24
C VAL A 871 -8.78 26.74 -28.88
N ILE A 872 -9.49 27.84 -28.57
CA ILE A 872 -10.29 27.97 -27.35
C ILE A 872 -11.35 26.86 -27.27
N ALA A 873 -12.06 26.59 -28.37
CA ALA A 873 -13.04 25.50 -28.41
C ALA A 873 -12.39 24.12 -28.24
N THR A 874 -11.19 23.90 -28.75
CA THR A 874 -10.43 22.65 -28.59
C THR A 874 -10.03 22.43 -27.11
N LEU A 875 -9.60 23.51 -26.45
CA LEU A 875 -9.28 23.47 -25.01
C LEU A 875 -10.52 23.21 -24.15
N ASP A 876 -11.67 23.82 -24.49
CA ASP A 876 -12.93 23.55 -23.77
C ASP A 876 -13.33 22.07 -23.86
N TYR A 877 -13.18 21.47 -25.04
CA TYR A 877 -13.41 20.03 -25.21
C TYR A 877 -12.43 19.20 -24.40
N ALA A 878 -11.14 19.55 -24.41
CA ALA A 878 -10.11 18.81 -23.68
C ALA A 878 -10.31 18.86 -22.17
N LEU A 879 -10.59 20.05 -21.61
CA LEU A 879 -10.73 20.28 -20.17
C LEU A 879 -12.04 19.77 -19.60
N ASN A 880 -13.15 20.08 -20.26
CA ASN A 880 -14.47 19.87 -19.71
C ASN A 880 -15.11 18.54 -20.13
N LYS A 881 -14.77 18.02 -21.29
CA LYS A 881 -15.39 16.81 -21.85
C LYS A 881 -14.46 15.62 -21.99
N GLY A 882 -13.13 15.84 -21.94
CA GLY A 882 -12.13 14.78 -22.14
C GLY A 882 -12.20 14.13 -23.52
N PHE A 883 -12.76 14.86 -24.51
CA PHE A 883 -12.99 14.40 -25.88
C PHE A 883 -12.88 15.60 -26.83
N ILE A 884 -12.14 15.45 -27.92
CA ILE A 884 -11.94 16.48 -28.96
C ILE A 884 -12.57 16.00 -30.26
N PRO A 885 -13.68 16.59 -30.70
CA PRO A 885 -14.29 16.25 -32.02
C PRO A 885 -13.33 16.56 -33.16
N ASN A 886 -13.18 15.65 -34.12
CA ASN A 886 -12.22 15.78 -35.22
C ASN A 886 -10.79 16.08 -34.72
N ALA A 887 -10.34 15.29 -33.75
CA ALA A 887 -9.13 15.55 -32.97
C ALA A 887 -7.89 15.79 -33.82
N GLU A 888 -7.63 14.99 -34.85
CA GLU A 888 -6.47 15.14 -35.72
C GLU A 888 -6.41 16.55 -36.39
N HIS A 889 -7.53 16.99 -36.95
CA HIS A 889 -7.59 18.29 -37.61
C HIS A 889 -7.45 19.45 -36.61
N ARG A 890 -8.13 19.37 -35.47
CA ARG A 890 -8.07 20.42 -34.42
C ARG A 890 -6.71 20.47 -33.73
N MET A 891 -6.07 19.32 -33.51
CA MET A 891 -4.73 19.28 -32.94
C MET A 891 -3.68 19.87 -33.90
N ARG A 892 -3.84 19.70 -35.25
CA ARG A 892 -2.96 20.32 -36.23
C ARG A 892 -3.03 21.84 -36.15
N ILE A 893 -4.24 22.41 -36.12
CA ILE A 893 -4.45 23.86 -35.98
C ILE A 893 -3.85 24.38 -34.67
N LEU A 894 -4.14 23.73 -33.55
CA LEU A 894 -3.63 24.10 -32.22
C LEU A 894 -2.10 24.07 -32.17
N MET A 895 -1.48 23.00 -32.65
CA MET A 895 -0.02 22.86 -32.65
C MET A 895 0.66 23.89 -33.55
N GLU A 896 0.06 24.21 -34.70
CA GLU A 896 0.57 25.24 -35.61
C GLU A 896 0.48 26.64 -34.99
N GLU A 897 -0.61 26.97 -34.33
CA GLU A 897 -0.81 28.27 -33.66
C GLU A 897 0.14 28.41 -32.47
N CYS A 898 0.27 27.36 -31.63
CA CYS A 898 1.24 27.33 -30.55
C CYS A 898 2.69 27.42 -31.03
N ALA A 899 3.05 26.78 -32.13
CA ALA A 899 4.38 26.89 -32.72
C ALA A 899 4.66 28.30 -33.23
N ASN A 900 3.68 28.97 -33.87
CA ASN A 900 3.82 30.34 -34.31
C ASN A 900 3.99 31.32 -33.16
N LEU A 901 3.21 31.19 -32.10
CA LEU A 901 3.37 31.98 -30.87
C LEU A 901 4.72 31.71 -30.21
N ALA A 902 5.13 30.42 -30.08
CA ALA A 902 6.42 30.06 -29.51
C ALA A 902 7.61 30.68 -30.30
N ASN A 903 7.53 30.72 -31.63
CA ASN A 903 8.53 31.39 -32.48
C ASN A 903 8.60 32.89 -32.19
N GLY A 904 7.46 33.54 -31.93
CA GLY A 904 7.37 34.95 -31.51
C GLY A 904 8.05 35.22 -30.16
N PHE A 905 8.10 34.24 -29.29
CA PHE A 905 8.82 34.28 -27.99
C PHE A 905 10.30 33.88 -28.09
N GLY A 906 10.80 33.52 -29.28
CA GLY A 906 12.23 33.19 -29.51
C GLY A 906 12.55 31.69 -29.58
N LEU A 907 11.56 30.80 -29.55
CA LEU A 907 11.74 29.36 -29.75
C LEU A 907 11.80 29.03 -31.25
N ARG A 908 12.87 29.46 -31.95
CA ARG A 908 13.04 29.19 -33.39
C ARG A 908 13.22 27.70 -33.69
N GLY A 909 12.55 27.22 -34.73
CA GLY A 909 12.71 25.85 -35.26
C GLY A 909 11.67 24.83 -34.80
N MET A 910 10.60 25.24 -34.13
CA MET A 910 9.44 24.40 -33.83
C MET A 910 8.41 24.50 -34.98
N LYS A 911 8.59 23.71 -36.03
CA LYS A 911 7.52 23.41 -36.99
C LYS A 911 6.89 22.07 -36.72
#